data_90ddcf3bd622d9d68228d16bcc8ff65e
#
_entry.id   90ddcf3bd622d9d68228d16bcc8ff65e
#
_cell.length_a   1.000
_cell.length_b   1.000
_cell.length_c   1.000
_cell.angle_alpha   90.00
_cell.angle_beta   90.00
_cell.angle_gamma   90.00
#
_symmetry.space_group_name_H-M   'P 1'
#
loop_
_entity.id
_entity.type
_entity.pdbx_description
1 polymer ?
#
loop_
_entity_poly.entity_id
_entity_poly.type
_entity_poly.pdbx_seq_one_letter_code
_entity_poly.pdbx_strand_id
1 'polypeptide(L)'
;MQVTAQSLTETEVVKAVNYARGLMKSNEYDDARNFLYEVSPYVNGEAERLVKSQISLTWYYEGAYNFEKDRYDVALLCYENALKAYHELGDVENEMTIQFEIAWTNAYLNNISEAISRYEKALALSQQISDEASQIEIIGQLIKLCNIIGDMEQIVKYNDMMNFIIENTDDDQTKFNYYIQKGKEARKLGEYNMAEQWLLKCKVIIDEQDSLFVNANKYVMCLNLRDLYLHARRYDEALEYAMLTLEEAKIGSSDITDYYMSYIPIANIYCKIDDKYNCYRYLDSLFVVEPYLDEPKGLYQLYEYRAICHRNFDDYEAALADYKKADEILAPYYPVTDGNRVRLQALMGGVENMLEYYAESEHHYNIYAASIKEIYGEHSIEYVNALINLSNAQGFADNIKEGCNNYTDAVNNLKDIIKKRLPYMNTAERESLWSTLSPLFTNMTPYALQAELYQTEYTKTCYDALLMSKAFLLESERSLYDILKEENLESDMHTYNTIAMLKSNIKEWEKDYDMYADSILSAYNKVNKLESVLMKSCKSFGDITSFVDVNHKNIKNALKKNEYLIDFTDFVSKSQGRKYAAYVVEKKQKYPLLVPLFAEKQIDSLGIVRPDMFYDEDYSSDVVELLWEPLKNHVKEGATIYYVPSQLLFQVCLESLPLDDGTLLGEHYNFVRLSSARELLKERKNNYKSSAVLYGGLQYDMTPELMAENAKQYDISSLLAMRGDIRRGGFIFDELPGSKIEIEKIMEILNKSKFDVTLYMGMYGTEESFLNLHKKSPKILHLATHGFYYTPNEADGIDYLRGYTDAMLLSGLIMSGGNAAWSGKELPKGVLGGVLTADNIACLDLSETDMVVLSACQSGQGDVTSEGLYGLQRAFKKAGVGTMVMALWRISDKVTTEFMIAFYELLLENNWDKHKAFEKAKSKIREQYPDPYYWAAFVMLD
;
A
#
# COMPACT_ATOMS: atom_id res chain seq x y z
N MET A 1 10.19 81.56 -4.97
CA MET A 1 9.22 81.33 -3.87
C MET A 1 9.16 79.78 -3.75
N GLN A 2 9.77 79.22 -2.71
CA GLN A 2 9.60 77.83 -2.37
C GLN A 2 8.16 77.70 -1.79
N VAL A 3 7.31 77.09 -2.52
CA VAL A 3 5.99 76.61 -1.99
C VAL A 3 6.34 75.45 -1.09
N THR A 4 6.35 75.66 0.22
CA THR A 4 6.39 74.62 1.21
C THR A 4 5.09 73.83 1.01
N ALA A 5 5.17 72.61 0.44
CA ALA A 5 4.08 71.67 0.35
C ALA A 5 3.60 71.39 1.79
N GLN A 6 2.35 71.76 2.09
CA GLN A 6 1.74 71.54 3.39
C GLN A 6 1.52 70.03 3.55
N SER A 7 2.06 69.46 4.59
CA SER A 7 1.83 67.99 4.88
C SER A 7 0.34 67.75 5.17
N LEU A 8 -0.17 66.61 4.68
CA LEU A 8 -1.57 66.18 4.93
C LEU A 8 -1.77 65.88 6.43
N THR A 9 -2.94 66.25 6.93
CA THR A 9 -3.34 65.89 8.28
C THR A 9 -3.69 64.38 8.37
N GLU A 10 -3.58 63.80 9.56
CA GLU A 10 -3.92 62.41 9.80
C GLU A 10 -5.29 61.98 9.29
N THR A 11 -6.27 62.86 9.49
CA THR A 11 -7.66 62.67 8.99
C THR A 11 -7.73 62.67 7.45
N GLU A 12 -6.93 63.48 6.78
CA GLU A 12 -6.86 63.50 5.32
C GLU A 12 -6.17 62.28 4.76
N VAL A 13 -5.12 61.77 5.45
CA VAL A 13 -4.45 60.50 5.10
C VAL A 13 -5.39 59.30 5.23
N VAL A 14 -6.15 59.26 6.34
CA VAL A 14 -7.17 58.18 6.51
C VAL A 14 -8.26 58.21 5.45
N LYS A 15 -8.71 59.40 5.03
CA LYS A 15 -9.67 59.56 3.92
C LYS A 15 -9.06 59.08 2.60
N ALA A 16 -7.83 59.43 2.31
CA ALA A 16 -7.10 59.01 1.11
C ALA A 16 -6.94 57.49 1.05
N VAL A 17 -6.54 56.89 2.16
CA VAL A 17 -6.46 55.42 2.27
C VAL A 17 -7.80 54.74 2.06
N ASN A 18 -8.87 55.25 2.67
CA ASN A 18 -10.21 54.67 2.49
C ASN A 18 -10.72 54.82 1.05
N TYR A 19 -10.41 55.91 0.36
CA TYR A 19 -10.74 56.07 -1.06
C TYR A 19 -9.99 55.05 -1.92
N ALA A 20 -8.69 54.87 -1.71
CA ALA A 20 -7.92 53.86 -2.43
C ALA A 20 -8.43 52.43 -2.16
N ARG A 21 -8.82 52.08 -0.92
CA ARG A 21 -9.51 50.83 -0.59
C ARG A 21 -10.84 50.67 -1.32
N GLY A 22 -11.58 51.75 -1.55
CA GLY A 22 -12.78 51.73 -2.35
C GLY A 22 -12.52 51.32 -3.80
N LEU A 23 -11.45 51.89 -4.41
CA LEU A 23 -11.00 51.52 -5.76
C LEU A 23 -10.56 50.05 -5.85
N MET A 24 -9.81 49.61 -4.86
CA MET A 24 -9.39 48.18 -4.80
C MET A 24 -10.57 47.20 -4.75
N LYS A 25 -11.64 47.54 -4.02
CA LYS A 25 -12.87 46.74 -3.98
C LYS A 25 -13.59 46.64 -5.32
N SER A 26 -13.38 47.67 -6.20
CA SER A 26 -13.90 47.71 -7.56
C SER A 26 -12.91 47.12 -8.58
N ASN A 27 -11.83 46.45 -8.14
CA ASN A 27 -10.74 45.94 -8.95
C ASN A 27 -9.96 46.98 -9.76
N GLU A 28 -10.05 48.29 -9.37
CA GLU A 28 -9.34 49.42 -10.00
C GLU A 28 -7.98 49.64 -9.33
N TYR A 29 -7.09 48.63 -9.41
CA TYR A 29 -5.84 48.58 -8.66
C TYR A 29 -4.81 49.64 -9.10
N ASP A 30 -4.70 49.88 -10.41
CA ASP A 30 -3.79 50.91 -10.95
C ASP A 30 -4.24 52.32 -10.52
N ASP A 31 -5.53 52.61 -10.56
CA ASP A 31 -6.06 53.90 -10.14
C ASP A 31 -5.84 54.11 -8.63
N ALA A 32 -6.06 53.07 -7.81
CA ALA A 32 -5.78 53.13 -6.39
C ALA A 32 -4.27 53.42 -6.12
N ARG A 33 -3.39 52.78 -6.86
CA ARG A 33 -1.94 52.96 -6.75
C ARG A 33 -1.48 54.32 -7.18
N ASN A 34 -1.94 54.75 -8.34
CA ASN A 34 -1.60 56.07 -8.86
C ASN A 34 -2.03 57.19 -7.89
N PHE A 35 -3.26 57.07 -7.35
CA PHE A 35 -3.77 57.99 -6.35
C PHE A 35 -2.88 58.00 -5.07
N LEU A 36 -2.47 56.85 -4.57
CA LEU A 36 -1.61 56.74 -3.39
C LEU A 36 -0.17 57.28 -3.69
N TYR A 37 0.36 57.12 -4.91
CA TYR A 37 1.58 57.74 -5.33
C TYR A 37 1.53 59.28 -5.38
N GLU A 38 0.38 59.84 -5.76
CA GLU A 38 0.16 61.28 -5.72
C GLU A 38 0.08 61.81 -4.27
N VAL A 39 -0.43 61.03 -3.33
CA VAL A 39 -0.51 61.34 -1.90
C VAL A 39 0.86 61.22 -1.20
N SER A 40 1.66 60.28 -1.60
CA SER A 40 2.95 59.93 -0.95
C SER A 40 3.91 61.08 -0.70
N PRO A 41 4.10 62.11 -1.60
CA PRO A 41 5.03 63.21 -1.35
C PRO A 41 4.56 64.18 -0.25
N TYR A 42 3.27 64.09 0.17
CA TYR A 42 2.69 65.00 1.16
C TYR A 42 2.55 64.36 2.56
N VAL A 43 3.08 63.17 2.76
CA VAL A 43 3.05 62.47 4.04
C VAL A 43 4.45 62.18 4.55
N ASN A 44 4.63 62.03 5.86
CA ASN A 44 5.92 61.67 6.50
C ASN A 44 5.64 60.82 7.74
N GLY A 45 6.74 60.15 8.24
CA GLY A 45 6.68 59.35 9.45
C GLY A 45 5.68 58.18 9.35
N GLU A 46 4.78 58.06 10.34
CA GLU A 46 3.79 56.96 10.39
C GLU A 46 2.78 57.03 9.23
N ALA A 47 2.38 58.26 8.82
CA ALA A 47 1.49 58.45 7.69
C ALA A 47 2.15 58.01 6.37
N GLU A 48 3.42 58.26 6.16
CA GLU A 48 4.18 57.76 5.00
C GLU A 48 4.23 56.23 5.00
N ARG A 49 4.50 55.62 6.18
CA ARG A 49 4.55 54.19 6.33
C ARG A 49 3.18 53.56 6.01
N LEU A 50 2.08 54.17 6.47
CA LEU A 50 0.71 53.73 6.16
C LEU A 50 0.41 53.79 4.65
N VAL A 51 0.73 54.90 3.98
CA VAL A 51 0.51 55.06 2.53
C VAL A 51 1.34 54.05 1.74
N LYS A 52 2.60 53.83 2.10
CA LYS A 52 3.46 52.83 1.48
C LYS A 52 2.92 51.39 1.67
N SER A 53 2.41 51.05 2.87
CA SER A 53 1.78 49.79 3.15
C SER A 53 0.52 49.58 2.28
N GLN A 54 -0.28 50.63 2.08
CA GLN A 54 -1.42 50.53 1.19
C GLN A 54 -1.04 50.35 -0.29
N ILE A 55 0.04 50.96 -0.75
CA ILE A 55 0.58 50.71 -2.10
C ILE A 55 1.00 49.24 -2.24
N SER A 56 1.68 48.69 -1.24
CA SER A 56 2.05 47.29 -1.25
C SER A 56 0.83 46.36 -1.31
N LEU A 57 -0.21 46.73 -0.56
CA LEU A 57 -1.47 45.99 -0.52
C LEU A 57 -2.22 46.01 -1.87
N THR A 58 -2.12 47.12 -2.65
CA THR A 58 -2.71 47.15 -4.02
C THR A 58 -2.02 46.14 -4.94
N TRP A 59 -0.68 46.00 -4.85
CA TRP A 59 0.06 45.00 -5.61
C TRP A 59 -0.32 43.57 -5.20
N TYR A 60 -0.50 43.35 -3.91
CA TYR A 60 -0.92 42.04 -3.40
C TYR A 60 -2.32 41.64 -3.94
N TYR A 61 -3.34 42.50 -3.78
CA TYR A 61 -4.67 42.18 -4.25
C TYR A 61 -4.77 42.07 -5.77
N GLU A 62 -3.99 42.86 -6.52
CA GLU A 62 -3.92 42.71 -7.97
C GLU A 62 -3.27 41.38 -8.35
N GLY A 63 -2.24 40.96 -7.61
CA GLY A 63 -1.62 39.64 -7.75
C GLY A 63 -2.62 38.51 -7.50
N ALA A 64 -3.36 38.58 -6.39
CA ALA A 64 -4.40 37.60 -6.05
C ALA A 64 -5.51 37.54 -7.10
N TYR A 65 -5.98 38.70 -7.55
CA TYR A 65 -6.98 38.80 -8.62
C TYR A 65 -6.49 38.18 -9.94
N ASN A 66 -5.24 38.43 -10.33
CA ASN A 66 -4.67 37.82 -11.53
C ASN A 66 -4.42 36.32 -11.36
N PHE A 67 -4.05 35.87 -10.15
CA PHE A 67 -3.92 34.46 -9.83
C PHE A 67 -5.26 33.72 -10.00
N GLU A 68 -6.35 34.28 -9.45
CA GLU A 68 -7.70 33.73 -9.61
C GLU A 68 -8.16 33.66 -11.07
N LYS A 69 -7.66 34.56 -11.91
CA LYS A 69 -7.92 34.60 -13.37
C LYS A 69 -6.90 33.79 -14.18
N ASP A 70 -6.10 32.95 -13.54
CA ASP A 70 -5.06 32.11 -14.15
C ASP A 70 -3.98 32.87 -14.93
N ARG A 71 -3.79 34.16 -14.61
CA ARG A 71 -2.74 35.00 -15.19
C ARG A 71 -1.50 34.96 -14.30
N TYR A 72 -0.93 33.76 -14.14
CA TYR A 72 0.13 33.50 -13.17
C TYR A 72 1.38 34.34 -13.37
N ASP A 73 1.79 34.63 -14.62
CA ASP A 73 2.92 35.50 -14.91
C ASP A 73 2.68 36.94 -14.43
N VAL A 74 1.47 37.45 -14.61
CA VAL A 74 1.07 38.78 -14.14
C VAL A 74 0.97 38.79 -12.61
N ALA A 75 0.41 37.74 -12.03
CA ALA A 75 0.35 37.56 -10.57
C ALA A 75 1.73 37.59 -9.94
N LEU A 76 2.70 36.85 -10.50
CA LEU A 76 4.10 36.87 -10.03
C LEU A 76 4.71 38.26 -10.08
N LEU A 77 4.50 39.02 -11.18
CA LEU A 77 5.01 40.38 -11.28
C LEU A 77 4.42 41.29 -10.20
N CYS A 78 3.12 41.16 -9.92
CA CYS A 78 2.45 41.92 -8.87
C CYS A 78 2.97 41.54 -7.48
N TYR A 79 3.10 40.25 -7.20
CA TYR A 79 3.63 39.77 -5.92
C TYR A 79 5.10 40.17 -5.70
N GLU A 80 5.96 40.13 -6.73
CA GLU A 80 7.35 40.62 -6.61
C GLU A 80 7.43 42.13 -6.32
N ASN A 81 6.49 42.93 -6.88
CA ASN A 81 6.40 44.35 -6.54
C ASN A 81 5.91 44.55 -5.09
N ALA A 82 4.93 43.75 -4.63
CA ALA A 82 4.48 43.77 -3.26
C ALA A 82 5.61 43.37 -2.30
N LEU A 83 6.37 42.31 -2.63
CA LEU A 83 7.48 41.81 -1.84
C LEU A 83 8.55 42.90 -1.62
N LYS A 84 8.96 43.56 -2.69
CA LYS A 84 9.94 44.65 -2.61
C LYS A 84 9.46 45.77 -1.69
N ALA A 85 8.20 46.14 -1.81
CA ALA A 85 7.62 47.24 -1.02
C ALA A 85 7.49 46.86 0.48
N TYR A 86 7.08 45.63 0.82
CA TYR A 86 7.02 45.18 2.21
C TYR A 86 8.42 44.99 2.82
N HIS A 87 9.39 44.52 2.05
CA HIS A 87 10.77 44.43 2.49
C HIS A 87 11.35 45.81 2.85
N GLU A 88 11.11 46.85 2.02
CA GLU A 88 11.51 48.23 2.31
C GLU A 88 10.83 48.83 3.57
N LEU A 89 9.62 48.33 3.90
CA LEU A 89 8.91 48.68 5.13
C LEU A 89 9.39 47.94 6.37
N GLY A 90 10.15 46.85 6.20
CA GLY A 90 10.53 45.94 7.27
C GLY A 90 9.31 45.20 7.88
N ASP A 91 8.30 44.95 7.07
CA ASP A 91 7.07 44.27 7.47
C ASP A 91 7.21 42.75 7.22
N VAL A 92 7.80 42.08 8.21
CA VAL A 92 8.18 40.67 8.11
C VAL A 92 6.97 39.74 7.91
N GLU A 93 5.83 40.06 8.51
CA GLU A 93 4.61 39.24 8.42
C GLU A 93 4.05 39.24 6.99
N ASN A 94 3.89 40.44 6.41
CA ASN A 94 3.44 40.55 5.04
C ASN A 94 4.50 40.06 4.03
N GLU A 95 5.80 40.23 4.32
CA GLU A 95 6.88 39.68 3.50
C GLU A 95 6.80 38.15 3.45
N MET A 96 6.54 37.48 4.58
CA MET A 96 6.32 36.03 4.67
C MET A 96 5.14 35.60 3.80
N THR A 97 3.98 36.26 3.95
CA THR A 97 2.79 35.98 3.17
C THR A 97 3.05 36.08 1.67
N ILE A 98 3.72 37.14 1.22
CA ILE A 98 4.05 37.31 -0.20
C ILE A 98 5.04 36.26 -0.71
N GLN A 99 6.04 35.86 0.09
CA GLN A 99 6.93 34.77 -0.30
C GLN A 99 6.16 33.45 -0.47
N PHE A 100 5.16 33.20 0.38
CA PHE A 100 4.27 32.05 0.25
C PHE A 100 3.47 32.09 -1.07
N GLU A 101 2.86 33.25 -1.39
CA GLU A 101 2.07 33.41 -2.62
C GLU A 101 2.92 33.28 -3.89
N ILE A 102 4.15 33.81 -3.86
CA ILE A 102 5.11 33.63 -4.97
C ILE A 102 5.47 32.13 -5.10
N ALA A 103 5.71 31.45 -3.99
CA ALA A 103 6.02 30.02 -3.99
C ALA A 103 4.84 29.20 -4.54
N TRP A 104 3.64 29.49 -4.08
CA TRP A 104 2.40 28.88 -4.53
C TRP A 104 2.18 29.09 -6.04
N THR A 105 2.34 30.30 -6.53
CA THR A 105 2.20 30.65 -7.95
C THR A 105 3.26 29.92 -8.81
N ASN A 106 4.51 29.86 -8.35
CA ASN A 106 5.57 29.11 -9.03
C ASN A 106 5.27 27.60 -9.08
N ALA A 107 4.65 27.03 -8.04
CA ALA A 107 4.23 25.64 -8.04
C ALA A 107 3.15 25.39 -9.12
N TYR A 108 2.20 26.31 -9.32
CA TYR A 108 1.23 26.25 -10.42
C TYR A 108 1.87 26.37 -11.81
N LEU A 109 2.91 27.18 -11.94
CA LEU A 109 3.71 27.28 -13.16
C LEU A 109 4.71 26.12 -13.35
N ASN A 110 4.67 25.14 -12.48
CA ASN A 110 5.62 24.00 -12.45
C ASN A 110 7.10 24.39 -12.27
N ASN A 111 7.38 25.57 -11.75
CA ASN A 111 8.72 26.04 -11.39
C ASN A 111 9.13 25.50 -10.01
N ILE A 112 9.20 24.16 -9.86
CA ILE A 112 9.29 23.47 -8.56
C ILE A 112 10.47 23.93 -7.73
N SER A 113 11.65 24.11 -8.34
CA SER A 113 12.86 24.54 -7.62
C SER A 113 12.74 25.97 -7.06
N GLU A 114 12.12 26.89 -7.81
CA GLU A 114 11.88 28.27 -7.34
C GLU A 114 10.80 28.27 -6.25
N ALA A 115 9.74 27.46 -6.40
CA ALA A 115 8.69 27.31 -5.39
C ALA A 115 9.28 26.83 -4.05
N ILE A 116 10.14 25.81 -4.05
CA ILE A 116 10.84 25.33 -2.84
C ILE A 116 11.67 26.46 -2.22
N SER A 117 12.48 27.15 -3.02
CA SER A 117 13.32 28.25 -2.53
C SER A 117 12.50 29.36 -1.88
N ARG A 118 11.34 29.70 -2.44
CA ARG A 118 10.44 30.74 -1.90
C ARG A 118 9.74 30.28 -0.63
N TYR A 119 9.29 29.01 -0.57
CA TYR A 119 8.75 28.46 0.67
C TYR A 119 9.80 28.38 1.80
N GLU A 120 11.05 28.06 1.50
CA GLU A 120 12.12 28.10 2.51
C GLU A 120 12.36 29.51 3.07
N LYS A 121 12.25 30.54 2.22
CA LYS A 121 12.30 31.93 2.68
C LYS A 121 11.10 32.30 3.55
N ALA A 122 9.89 31.90 3.14
CA ALA A 122 8.69 32.10 3.94
C ALA A 122 8.80 31.38 5.30
N LEU A 123 9.35 30.14 5.33
CA LEU A 123 9.59 29.40 6.55
C LEU A 123 10.57 30.11 7.49
N ALA A 124 11.65 30.65 6.95
CA ALA A 124 12.63 31.41 7.76
C ALA A 124 12.00 32.68 8.37
N LEU A 125 11.13 33.37 7.62
CA LEU A 125 10.42 34.56 8.11
C LEU A 125 9.38 34.18 9.18
N SER A 126 8.62 33.09 8.99
CA SER A 126 7.64 32.59 9.97
C SER A 126 8.32 32.17 11.29
N GLN A 127 9.54 31.60 11.21
CA GLN A 127 10.36 31.32 12.40
C GLN A 127 10.80 32.59 13.12
N GLN A 128 11.15 33.63 12.36
CA GLN A 128 11.55 34.94 12.93
C GLN A 128 10.42 35.61 13.72
N ILE A 129 9.17 35.46 13.28
CA ILE A 129 8.00 36.03 13.96
C ILE A 129 7.31 35.03 14.92
N SER A 130 7.84 33.81 15.03
CA SER A 130 7.30 32.73 15.87
C SER A 130 5.85 32.36 15.52
N ASP A 131 5.50 32.39 14.22
CA ASP A 131 4.19 31.96 13.72
C ASP A 131 4.22 30.44 13.39
N GLU A 132 3.90 29.63 14.39
CA GLU A 132 3.93 28.18 14.32
C GLU A 132 2.88 27.62 13.35
N ALA A 133 1.69 28.24 13.27
CA ALA A 133 0.62 27.82 12.36
C ALA A 133 1.05 27.92 10.88
N SER A 134 1.64 29.07 10.50
CA SER A 134 2.20 29.25 9.16
C SER A 134 3.39 28.32 8.89
N GLN A 135 4.22 28.03 9.91
CA GLN A 135 5.30 27.05 9.76
C GLN A 135 4.79 25.67 9.37
N ILE A 136 3.74 25.16 10.03
CA ILE A 136 3.11 23.85 9.71
C ILE A 136 2.60 23.84 8.26
N GLU A 137 1.92 24.88 7.83
CA GLU A 137 1.39 24.98 6.48
C GLU A 137 2.50 25.00 5.41
N ILE A 138 3.51 25.86 5.61
CA ILE A 138 4.66 25.99 4.69
C ILE A 138 5.41 24.66 4.60
N ILE A 139 5.68 24.01 5.73
CA ILE A 139 6.34 22.70 5.78
C ILE A 139 5.54 21.64 5.01
N GLY A 140 4.20 21.65 5.14
CA GLY A 140 3.33 20.76 4.37
C GLY A 140 3.47 20.93 2.85
N GLN A 141 3.59 22.19 2.37
CA GLN A 141 3.83 22.45 0.94
C GLN A 141 5.25 22.03 0.51
N LEU A 142 6.26 22.27 1.34
CA LEU A 142 7.64 21.82 1.07
C LEU A 142 7.72 20.30 0.95
N ILE A 143 7.08 19.53 1.85
CA ILE A 143 7.00 18.06 1.77
C ILE A 143 6.36 17.63 0.46
N LYS A 144 5.26 18.28 0.06
CA LYS A 144 4.57 17.98 -1.20
C LYS A 144 5.47 18.19 -2.41
N LEU A 145 6.19 19.31 -2.49
CA LEU A 145 7.10 19.62 -3.60
C LEU A 145 8.33 18.71 -3.61
N CYS A 146 8.91 18.42 -2.44
CA CYS A 146 10.03 17.49 -2.32
C CYS A 146 9.62 16.05 -2.74
N ASN A 147 8.38 15.64 -2.49
CA ASN A 147 7.85 14.37 -3.01
C ASN A 147 7.81 14.34 -4.55
N ILE A 148 7.44 15.45 -5.19
CA ILE A 148 7.41 15.55 -6.66
C ILE A 148 8.81 15.34 -7.25
N ILE A 149 9.85 15.98 -6.67
CA ILE A 149 11.24 15.86 -7.15
C ILE A 149 11.97 14.63 -6.59
N GLY A 150 11.35 13.89 -5.66
CA GLY A 150 11.94 12.71 -5.03
C GLY A 150 13.07 13.03 -4.02
N ASP A 151 13.09 14.22 -3.44
CA ASP A 151 14.08 14.61 -2.42
C ASP A 151 13.66 14.13 -1.03
N MET A 152 13.90 12.85 -0.78
CA MET A 152 13.52 12.18 0.46
C MET A 152 14.27 12.70 1.68
N GLU A 153 15.49 13.24 1.52
CA GLU A 153 16.27 13.78 2.64
C GLU A 153 15.61 15.04 3.22
N GLN A 154 15.16 15.93 2.35
CA GLN A 154 14.44 17.13 2.79
C GLN A 154 13.06 16.78 3.38
N ILE A 155 12.35 15.79 2.84
CA ILE A 155 11.06 15.32 3.40
C ILE A 155 11.23 14.90 4.86
N VAL A 156 12.25 14.09 5.16
CA VAL A 156 12.51 13.65 6.54
C VAL A 156 12.84 14.84 7.45
N LYS A 157 13.68 15.76 6.99
CA LYS A 157 14.00 16.99 7.74
C LYS A 157 12.76 17.82 8.06
N TYR A 158 11.88 18.04 7.07
CA TYR A 158 10.67 18.83 7.26
C TYR A 158 9.64 18.12 8.17
N ASN A 159 9.51 16.79 8.09
CA ASN A 159 8.70 16.03 9.04
C ASN A 159 9.24 16.14 10.48
N ASP A 160 10.57 16.06 10.68
CA ASP A 160 11.17 16.25 12.00
C ASP A 160 10.88 17.65 12.57
N MET A 161 10.93 18.70 11.72
CA MET A 161 10.59 20.07 12.11
C MET A 161 9.11 20.20 12.50
N MET A 162 8.22 19.64 11.71
CA MET A 162 6.76 19.65 11.98
C MET A 162 6.43 18.97 13.31
N ASN A 163 7.00 17.80 13.58
CA ASN A 163 6.81 17.07 14.83
C ASN A 163 7.35 17.87 16.04
N PHE A 164 8.48 18.54 15.89
CA PHE A 164 9.04 19.40 16.94
C PHE A 164 8.11 20.57 17.30
N ILE A 165 7.51 21.21 16.30
CA ILE A 165 6.57 22.33 16.54
C ILE A 165 5.37 21.83 17.32
N ILE A 166 4.73 20.74 16.90
CA ILE A 166 3.49 20.25 17.51
C ILE A 166 3.71 19.70 18.94
N GLU A 167 4.88 19.14 19.24
CA GLU A 167 5.25 18.68 20.58
C GLU A 167 5.40 19.84 21.58
N ASN A 168 5.59 21.08 21.12
CA ASN A 168 5.90 22.24 21.95
C ASN A 168 4.86 23.37 21.88
N THR A 169 3.79 23.23 21.11
CA THR A 169 2.77 24.27 20.97
C THR A 169 1.52 24.00 21.80
N ASP A 170 0.88 25.07 22.31
CA ASP A 170 -0.44 25.07 22.91
C ASP A 170 -1.50 25.74 21.99
N ASP A 171 -1.06 26.28 20.86
CA ASP A 171 -1.95 26.99 19.93
C ASP A 171 -2.90 26.04 19.16
N ASP A 172 -4.20 26.29 19.28
CA ASP A 172 -5.23 25.44 18.69
C ASP A 172 -5.28 25.52 17.16
N GLN A 173 -4.91 26.67 16.55
CA GLN A 173 -4.85 26.77 15.08
C GLN A 173 -3.67 25.94 14.53
N THR A 174 -2.54 25.97 15.21
CA THR A 174 -1.36 25.15 14.87
C THR A 174 -1.69 23.66 14.96
N LYS A 175 -2.35 23.23 16.06
CA LYS A 175 -2.82 21.84 16.23
C LYS A 175 -3.80 21.43 15.15
N PHE A 176 -4.78 22.31 14.84
CA PHE A 176 -5.76 22.06 13.80
C PHE A 176 -5.12 21.84 12.42
N ASN A 177 -4.23 22.73 12.01
CA ASN A 177 -3.51 22.63 10.74
C ASN A 177 -2.68 21.34 10.65
N TYR A 178 -1.99 21.00 11.73
CA TYR A 178 -1.23 19.75 11.82
C TYR A 178 -2.13 18.50 11.69
N TYR A 179 -3.26 18.46 12.40
CA TYR A 179 -4.17 17.30 12.34
C TYR A 179 -4.81 17.15 10.95
N ILE A 180 -5.17 18.26 10.30
CA ILE A 180 -5.62 18.24 8.89
C ILE A 180 -4.52 17.66 7.99
N GLN A 181 -3.29 18.08 8.15
CA GLN A 181 -2.17 17.60 7.33
C GLN A 181 -1.92 16.10 7.56
N LYS A 182 -1.87 15.65 8.80
CA LYS A 182 -1.69 14.23 9.15
C LYS A 182 -2.86 13.37 8.67
N GLY A 183 -4.08 13.86 8.77
CA GLY A 183 -5.25 13.19 8.21
C GLY A 183 -5.16 13.01 6.69
N LYS A 184 -4.70 14.03 5.96
CA LYS A 184 -4.45 13.94 4.51
C LYS A 184 -3.35 12.94 4.16
N GLU A 185 -2.25 12.92 4.92
CA GLU A 185 -1.14 11.99 4.72
C GLU A 185 -1.59 10.54 4.94
N ALA A 186 -2.22 10.25 6.08
CA ALA A 186 -2.74 8.92 6.41
C ALA A 186 -3.77 8.43 5.38
N ARG A 187 -4.70 9.32 4.93
CA ARG A 187 -5.64 8.98 3.86
C ARG A 187 -4.94 8.57 2.56
N LYS A 188 -3.90 9.28 2.16
CA LYS A 188 -3.11 8.94 0.94
C LYS A 188 -2.41 7.61 1.07
N LEU A 189 -2.01 7.22 2.28
CA LEU A 189 -1.38 5.93 2.58
C LEU A 189 -2.40 4.79 2.68
N GLY A 190 -3.70 5.08 2.63
CA GLY A 190 -4.77 4.09 2.82
C GLY A 190 -5.06 3.76 4.29
N GLU A 191 -4.42 4.44 5.23
CA GLU A 191 -4.60 4.27 6.68
C GLU A 191 -5.85 5.03 7.16
N TYR A 192 -7.03 4.58 6.71
CA TYR A 192 -8.27 5.33 6.86
C TYR A 192 -8.69 5.53 8.32
N ASN A 193 -8.50 4.53 9.17
CA ASN A 193 -8.81 4.64 10.60
C ASN A 193 -7.95 5.72 11.28
N MET A 194 -6.66 5.75 10.96
CA MET A 194 -5.76 6.78 11.49
C MET A 194 -6.08 8.17 10.93
N ALA A 195 -6.40 8.25 9.64
CA ALA A 195 -6.84 9.51 9.03
C ALA A 195 -8.10 10.07 9.72
N GLU A 196 -9.07 9.19 10.02
CA GLU A 196 -10.29 9.55 10.75
C GLU A 196 -9.98 10.16 12.11
N GLN A 197 -9.07 9.55 12.83
CA GLN A 197 -8.72 10.03 14.18
C GLN A 197 -8.03 11.38 14.17
N TRP A 198 -7.11 11.60 13.25
CA TRP A 198 -6.52 12.92 13.09
C TRP A 198 -7.59 13.98 12.79
N LEU A 199 -8.54 13.67 11.90
CA LEU A 199 -9.59 14.60 11.51
C LEU A 199 -10.65 14.78 12.62
N LEU A 200 -10.94 13.75 13.42
CA LEU A 200 -11.84 13.88 14.58
C LEU A 200 -11.24 14.74 15.69
N LYS A 201 -9.90 14.77 15.86
CA LYS A 201 -9.26 15.76 16.74
C LYS A 201 -9.51 17.20 16.32
N CYS A 202 -9.60 17.46 14.99
CA CYS A 202 -10.04 18.77 14.50
C CYS A 202 -11.46 19.08 14.95
N LYS A 203 -12.36 18.08 14.97
CA LYS A 203 -13.74 18.26 15.44
C LYS A 203 -13.80 18.62 16.91
N VAL A 204 -13.00 17.97 17.74
CA VAL A 204 -12.91 18.31 19.18
C VAL A 204 -12.48 19.78 19.38
N ILE A 205 -11.46 20.24 18.65
CA ILE A 205 -11.04 21.66 18.72
C ILE A 205 -12.17 22.58 18.28
N ILE A 206 -12.88 22.27 17.18
CA ILE A 206 -13.99 23.09 16.70
C ILE A 206 -15.11 23.18 17.72
N ASP A 207 -15.46 22.07 18.39
CA ASP A 207 -16.55 22.02 19.37
C ASP A 207 -16.23 22.83 20.64
N GLU A 208 -14.97 23.12 20.95
CA GLU A 208 -14.49 23.86 22.10
C GLU A 208 -14.23 25.36 21.83
N GLN A 209 -14.23 25.80 20.56
CA GLN A 209 -13.83 27.14 20.15
C GLN A 209 -15.00 28.11 19.89
N ASP A 210 -14.67 29.39 19.76
CA ASP A 210 -15.62 30.44 19.47
C ASP A 210 -16.12 30.42 18.00
N SER A 211 -17.17 31.19 17.70
CA SER A 211 -17.79 31.25 16.38
C SER A 211 -16.85 31.70 15.27
N LEU A 212 -15.83 32.50 15.57
CA LEU A 212 -14.87 33.00 14.58
C LEU A 212 -13.96 31.87 14.10
N PHE A 213 -13.39 31.09 15.04
CA PHE A 213 -12.58 29.94 14.74
C PHE A 213 -13.38 28.86 14.00
N VAL A 214 -14.61 28.58 14.46
CA VAL A 214 -15.52 27.60 13.85
C VAL A 214 -15.81 27.97 12.40
N ASN A 215 -16.19 29.23 12.11
CA ASN A 215 -16.50 29.67 10.76
C ASN A 215 -15.31 29.55 9.79
N ALA A 216 -14.07 29.74 10.28
CA ALA A 216 -12.88 29.63 9.46
C ALA A 216 -12.50 28.16 9.14
N ASN A 217 -12.71 27.25 10.07
CA ASN A 217 -12.10 25.91 10.03
C ASN A 217 -13.07 24.74 9.77
N LYS A 218 -14.38 24.89 10.10
CA LYS A 218 -15.38 23.82 9.98
C LYS A 218 -15.54 23.30 8.54
N TYR A 219 -15.57 24.19 7.57
CA TYR A 219 -15.66 23.82 6.15
C TYR A 219 -14.48 22.93 5.74
N VAL A 220 -13.24 23.30 6.12
CA VAL A 220 -12.02 22.54 5.82
C VAL A 220 -12.06 21.16 6.46
N MET A 221 -12.52 21.05 7.70
CA MET A 221 -12.68 19.77 8.37
C MET A 221 -13.70 18.88 7.66
N CYS A 222 -14.90 19.41 7.35
CA CYS A 222 -15.94 18.65 6.66
C CYS A 222 -15.49 18.14 5.29
N LEU A 223 -14.75 18.94 4.52
CA LEU A 223 -14.16 18.53 3.24
C LEU A 223 -13.24 17.33 3.40
N ASN A 224 -12.37 17.36 4.39
CA ASN A 224 -11.39 16.29 4.58
C ASN A 224 -12.04 15.00 5.11
N LEU A 225 -13.04 15.08 5.97
CA LEU A 225 -13.82 13.93 6.44
C LEU A 225 -14.64 13.29 5.31
N ARG A 226 -15.32 14.12 4.48
CA ARG A 226 -16.00 13.65 3.28
C ARG A 226 -15.07 12.86 2.36
N ASP A 227 -13.90 13.42 2.06
CA ASP A 227 -12.93 12.81 1.17
C ASP A 227 -12.35 11.52 1.78
N LEU A 228 -12.14 11.51 3.09
CA LEU A 228 -11.72 10.31 3.81
C LEU A 228 -12.76 9.18 3.65
N TYR A 229 -14.01 9.43 4.01
CA TYR A 229 -15.06 8.42 3.95
C TYR A 229 -15.35 7.94 2.53
N LEU A 230 -15.22 8.82 1.53
CA LEU A 230 -15.31 8.44 0.12
C LEU A 230 -14.22 7.46 -0.30
N HIS A 231 -12.97 7.70 0.12
CA HIS A 231 -11.84 6.79 -0.16
C HIS A 231 -11.94 5.48 0.64
N ALA A 232 -12.41 5.55 1.87
CA ALA A 232 -12.69 4.39 2.72
C ALA A 232 -13.92 3.58 2.28
N ARG A 233 -14.65 4.01 1.22
CA ARG A 233 -15.89 3.43 0.72
C ARG A 233 -17.03 3.42 1.75
N ARG A 234 -16.96 4.27 2.74
CA ARG A 234 -18.02 4.52 3.74
C ARG A 234 -18.93 5.62 3.19
N TYR A 235 -19.80 5.22 2.26
CA TYR A 235 -20.55 6.16 1.43
C TYR A 235 -21.63 6.92 2.17
N ASP A 236 -22.23 6.34 3.21
CA ASP A 236 -23.27 7.00 4.03
C ASP A 236 -22.67 8.18 4.80
N GLU A 237 -21.53 7.98 5.46
CA GLU A 237 -20.81 9.04 6.17
C GLU A 237 -20.23 10.07 5.18
N ALA A 238 -19.73 9.62 4.03
CA ALA A 238 -19.27 10.53 2.98
C ALA A 238 -20.40 11.46 2.52
N LEU A 239 -21.62 10.93 2.38
CA LEU A 239 -22.80 11.70 2.01
C LEU A 239 -23.21 12.68 3.11
N GLU A 240 -23.18 12.27 4.38
CA GLU A 240 -23.44 13.14 5.53
C GLU A 240 -22.51 14.35 5.53
N TYR A 241 -21.18 14.15 5.42
CA TYR A 241 -20.21 15.24 5.39
C TYR A 241 -20.26 16.04 4.09
N ALA A 242 -20.68 15.48 2.96
CA ALA A 242 -20.94 16.22 1.73
C ALA A 242 -22.12 17.17 1.90
N MET A 243 -23.19 16.75 2.59
CA MET A 243 -24.33 17.59 2.90
C MET A 243 -23.98 18.70 3.90
N LEU A 244 -23.18 18.40 4.93
CA LEU A 244 -22.66 19.42 5.85
C LEU A 244 -21.79 20.46 5.11
N THR A 245 -20.94 20.01 4.19
CA THR A 245 -20.14 20.90 3.34
C THR A 245 -21.01 21.82 2.49
N LEU A 246 -22.08 21.28 1.93
CA LEU A 246 -23.07 22.05 1.16
C LEU A 246 -23.78 23.11 2.03
N GLU A 247 -24.14 22.79 3.27
CA GLU A 247 -24.75 23.75 4.19
C GLU A 247 -23.79 24.89 4.55
N GLU A 248 -22.52 24.59 4.82
CA GLU A 248 -21.49 25.60 5.10
C GLU A 248 -21.25 26.50 3.86
N ALA A 249 -21.19 25.92 2.65
CA ALA A 249 -21.07 26.68 1.41
C ALA A 249 -22.26 27.67 1.20
N LYS A 250 -23.46 27.28 1.58
CA LYS A 250 -24.66 28.13 1.52
C LYS A 250 -24.59 29.35 2.43
N ILE A 251 -23.92 29.20 3.59
CA ILE A 251 -23.79 30.27 4.58
C ILE A 251 -22.65 31.23 4.21
N GLY A 252 -21.52 30.68 3.72
CA GLY A 252 -20.27 31.41 3.49
C GLY A 252 -20.09 31.99 2.10
N SER A 253 -20.78 31.47 1.07
CA SER A 253 -20.59 31.90 -0.31
C SER A 253 -21.51 33.07 -0.68
N SER A 254 -20.90 34.13 -1.24
CA SER A 254 -21.62 35.26 -1.87
C SER A 254 -22.00 34.95 -3.33
N ASP A 255 -21.43 33.86 -3.92
CA ASP A 255 -21.67 33.46 -5.30
C ASP A 255 -22.57 32.22 -5.36
N ILE A 256 -23.65 32.29 -6.10
CA ILE A 256 -24.57 31.19 -6.33
C ILE A 256 -23.87 30.00 -7.04
N THR A 257 -22.83 30.27 -7.80
CA THR A 257 -22.07 29.29 -8.56
C THR A 257 -21.35 28.32 -7.64
N ASP A 258 -20.67 28.83 -6.61
CA ASP A 258 -19.94 28.01 -5.61
C ASP A 258 -20.88 27.05 -4.89
N TYR A 259 -22.09 27.51 -4.57
CA TYR A 259 -23.13 26.70 -3.96
C TYR A 259 -23.52 25.51 -4.84
N TYR A 260 -23.76 25.73 -6.15
CA TYR A 260 -24.14 24.66 -7.06
C TYR A 260 -22.96 23.72 -7.36
N MET A 261 -21.73 24.24 -7.44
CA MET A 261 -20.53 23.40 -7.61
C MET A 261 -20.33 22.44 -6.44
N SER A 262 -20.85 22.75 -5.25
CA SER A 262 -20.87 21.84 -4.10
C SER A 262 -21.77 20.59 -4.29
N TYR A 263 -22.59 20.52 -5.35
CA TYR A 263 -23.34 19.30 -5.71
C TYR A 263 -22.48 18.22 -6.36
N ILE A 264 -21.34 18.58 -6.93
CA ILE A 264 -20.43 17.63 -7.61
C ILE A 264 -20.02 16.45 -6.70
N PRO A 265 -19.52 16.68 -5.47
CA PRO A 265 -19.17 15.57 -4.58
C PRO A 265 -20.37 14.67 -4.26
N ILE A 266 -21.55 15.24 -4.09
CA ILE A 266 -22.77 14.48 -3.79
C ILE A 266 -23.14 13.59 -4.98
N ALA A 267 -23.15 14.13 -6.19
CA ALA A 267 -23.39 13.36 -7.41
C ALA A 267 -22.37 12.23 -7.58
N ASN A 268 -21.09 12.50 -7.28
CA ASN A 268 -20.03 11.50 -7.32
C ASN A 268 -20.25 10.36 -6.32
N ILE A 269 -20.70 10.66 -5.09
CA ILE A 269 -21.02 9.63 -4.10
C ILE A 269 -22.17 8.75 -4.60
N TYR A 270 -23.28 9.35 -5.09
CA TYR A 270 -24.38 8.60 -5.67
C TYR A 270 -23.95 7.74 -6.86
N CYS A 271 -23.02 8.23 -7.66
CA CYS A 271 -22.42 7.47 -8.75
C CYS A 271 -21.63 6.24 -8.23
N LYS A 272 -20.94 6.35 -7.08
CA LYS A 272 -20.18 5.25 -6.47
C LYS A 272 -21.07 4.17 -5.86
N ILE A 273 -22.24 4.51 -5.38
CA ILE A 273 -23.22 3.54 -4.83
C ILE A 273 -24.20 3.02 -5.89
N ASP A 274 -23.93 3.31 -7.17
CA ASP A 274 -24.77 2.91 -8.34
C ASP A 274 -26.20 3.47 -8.32
N ASP A 275 -26.42 4.58 -7.59
CA ASP A 275 -27.72 5.30 -7.59
C ASP A 275 -27.76 6.29 -8.76
N LYS A 276 -28.04 5.76 -9.94
CA LYS A 276 -28.13 6.53 -11.18
C LYS A 276 -29.16 7.68 -11.10
N TYR A 277 -30.31 7.46 -10.45
CA TYR A 277 -31.37 8.47 -10.36
C TYR A 277 -30.90 9.70 -9.57
N ASN A 278 -30.38 9.51 -8.36
CA ASN A 278 -29.93 10.64 -7.54
C ASN A 278 -28.65 11.29 -8.12
N CYS A 279 -27.75 10.51 -8.71
CA CYS A 279 -26.57 11.04 -9.40
C CYS A 279 -26.97 12.07 -10.47
N TYR A 280 -27.83 11.69 -11.42
CA TYR A 280 -28.26 12.60 -12.47
C TYR A 280 -29.15 13.75 -11.97
N ARG A 281 -29.96 13.54 -10.95
CA ARG A 281 -30.75 14.62 -10.32
C ARG A 281 -29.85 15.76 -9.79
N TYR A 282 -28.75 15.46 -9.16
CA TYR A 282 -27.78 16.47 -8.70
C TYR A 282 -26.99 17.09 -9.85
N LEU A 283 -26.62 16.29 -10.87
CA LEU A 283 -25.99 16.82 -12.08
C LEU A 283 -26.88 17.76 -12.87
N ASP A 284 -28.16 17.41 -13.07
CA ASP A 284 -29.13 18.29 -13.76
C ASP A 284 -29.31 19.61 -13.01
N SER A 285 -29.34 19.54 -11.67
CA SER A 285 -29.40 20.75 -10.84
C SER A 285 -28.13 21.60 -10.99
N LEU A 286 -26.97 20.97 -11.16
CA LEU A 286 -25.70 21.65 -11.39
C LEU A 286 -25.67 22.37 -12.74
N PHE A 287 -26.24 21.78 -13.82
CA PHE A 287 -26.28 22.40 -15.14
C PHE A 287 -27.19 23.64 -15.23
N VAL A 288 -27.98 23.94 -14.20
CA VAL A 288 -28.74 25.22 -14.10
C VAL A 288 -27.80 26.43 -14.09
N VAL A 289 -26.58 26.29 -13.57
CA VAL A 289 -25.60 27.41 -13.52
C VAL A 289 -24.74 27.54 -14.78
N GLU A 290 -24.81 26.60 -15.74
CA GLU A 290 -24.03 26.66 -16.98
C GLU A 290 -24.10 28.05 -17.69
N PRO A 291 -25.27 28.67 -17.84
CA PRO A 291 -25.36 29.97 -18.50
C PRO A 291 -24.74 31.16 -17.74
N TYR A 292 -24.39 30.92 -16.46
CA TYR A 292 -23.85 31.96 -15.57
C TYR A 292 -22.34 31.76 -15.32
N LEU A 293 -21.76 30.69 -15.86
CA LEU A 293 -20.33 30.37 -15.76
C LEU A 293 -19.60 31.07 -16.92
N ASP A 294 -19.06 32.26 -16.66
CA ASP A 294 -18.25 33.00 -17.62
C ASP A 294 -16.79 32.52 -17.67
N GLU A 295 -16.35 31.76 -16.66
CA GLU A 295 -14.98 31.26 -16.56
C GLU A 295 -14.82 29.87 -17.16
N PRO A 296 -13.81 29.66 -18.03
CA PRO A 296 -13.55 28.38 -18.69
C PRO A 296 -13.36 27.21 -17.69
N LYS A 297 -12.73 27.46 -16.52
CA LYS A 297 -12.50 26.45 -15.49
C LYS A 297 -13.77 25.95 -14.81
N GLY A 298 -14.72 26.83 -14.53
CA GLY A 298 -16.01 26.42 -13.98
C GLY A 298 -16.81 25.60 -15.00
N LEU A 299 -16.81 26.06 -16.24
CA LEU A 299 -17.60 25.45 -17.31
C LEU A 299 -17.06 24.06 -17.69
N TYR A 300 -15.73 23.87 -17.86
CA TYR A 300 -15.19 22.55 -18.21
C TYR A 300 -15.44 21.52 -17.10
N GLN A 301 -15.42 21.94 -15.83
CA GLN A 301 -15.65 21.02 -14.70
C GLN A 301 -17.05 20.41 -14.75
N LEU A 302 -18.08 21.15 -15.16
CA LEU A 302 -19.42 20.61 -15.35
C LEU A 302 -19.42 19.41 -16.31
N TYR A 303 -18.84 19.61 -17.50
CA TYR A 303 -18.76 18.57 -18.53
C TYR A 303 -17.88 17.40 -18.10
N GLU A 304 -16.75 17.67 -17.47
CA GLU A 304 -15.88 16.61 -16.97
C GLU A 304 -16.58 15.71 -15.94
N TYR A 305 -17.27 16.29 -14.97
CA TYR A 305 -17.97 15.51 -13.95
C TYR A 305 -19.15 14.72 -14.53
N ARG A 306 -19.88 15.28 -15.49
CA ARG A 306 -20.92 14.53 -16.19
C ARG A 306 -20.32 13.36 -16.99
N ALA A 307 -19.24 13.59 -17.67
CA ALA A 307 -18.49 12.55 -18.38
C ALA A 307 -18.03 11.41 -17.44
N ILE A 308 -17.55 11.74 -16.24
CA ILE A 308 -17.18 10.74 -15.22
C ILE A 308 -18.40 9.89 -14.83
N CYS A 309 -19.55 10.50 -14.65
CA CYS A 309 -20.78 9.77 -14.32
C CYS A 309 -21.25 8.89 -15.50
N HIS A 310 -21.25 9.42 -16.72
CA HIS A 310 -21.55 8.63 -17.93
C HIS A 310 -20.63 7.41 -18.04
N ARG A 311 -19.32 7.59 -17.87
CA ARG A 311 -18.34 6.51 -17.91
C ARG A 311 -18.58 5.44 -16.82
N ASN A 312 -18.96 5.84 -15.61
CA ASN A 312 -19.22 4.90 -14.52
C ASN A 312 -20.51 4.09 -14.70
N PHE A 313 -21.44 4.62 -15.49
CA PHE A 313 -22.67 3.93 -15.93
C PHE A 313 -22.54 3.29 -17.32
N ASP A 314 -21.30 3.07 -17.81
CA ASP A 314 -20.95 2.43 -19.08
C ASP A 314 -21.47 3.15 -20.34
N ASP A 315 -21.88 4.44 -20.24
CA ASP A 315 -22.26 5.28 -21.38
C ASP A 315 -21.00 5.99 -21.94
N TYR A 316 -20.16 5.20 -22.60
CA TYR A 316 -18.84 5.66 -23.05
C TYR A 316 -18.92 6.70 -24.17
N GLU A 317 -19.89 6.62 -25.09
CA GLU A 317 -20.09 7.62 -26.14
C GLU A 317 -20.44 8.99 -25.56
N ALA A 318 -21.36 9.03 -24.62
CA ALA A 318 -21.71 10.28 -23.94
C ALA A 318 -20.55 10.84 -23.12
N ALA A 319 -19.81 9.97 -22.44
CA ALA A 319 -18.61 10.36 -21.70
C ALA A 319 -17.55 10.98 -22.60
N LEU A 320 -17.26 10.36 -23.76
CA LEU A 320 -16.29 10.89 -24.72
C LEU A 320 -16.73 12.25 -25.30
N ALA A 321 -18.03 12.41 -25.59
CA ALA A 321 -18.55 13.67 -26.09
C ALA A 321 -18.37 14.82 -25.07
N ASP A 322 -18.64 14.55 -23.82
CA ASP A 322 -18.47 15.53 -22.74
C ASP A 322 -16.98 15.84 -22.43
N TYR A 323 -16.08 14.84 -22.45
CA TYR A 323 -14.65 15.11 -22.32
C TYR A 323 -14.09 15.95 -23.48
N LYS A 324 -14.51 15.68 -24.72
CA LYS A 324 -14.16 16.52 -25.87
C LYS A 324 -14.67 17.94 -25.70
N LYS A 325 -15.90 18.08 -25.22
CA LYS A 325 -16.48 19.41 -24.93
C LYS A 325 -15.70 20.15 -23.86
N ALA A 326 -15.30 19.46 -22.80
CA ALA A 326 -14.47 20.03 -21.74
C ALA A 326 -13.12 20.53 -22.28
N ASP A 327 -12.43 19.74 -23.15
CA ASP A 327 -11.16 20.16 -23.76
C ASP A 327 -11.34 21.33 -24.74
N GLU A 328 -12.43 21.35 -25.56
CA GLU A 328 -12.77 22.46 -26.43
C GLU A 328 -12.95 23.77 -25.66
N ILE A 329 -13.51 23.73 -24.44
CA ILE A 329 -13.71 24.92 -23.60
C ILE A 329 -12.37 25.48 -23.12
N LEU A 330 -11.44 24.59 -22.72
CA LEU A 330 -10.13 25.00 -22.23
C LEU A 330 -9.14 25.38 -23.33
N ALA A 331 -9.23 24.78 -24.52
CA ALA A 331 -8.24 24.89 -25.59
C ALA A 331 -7.89 26.35 -26.02
N PRO A 332 -8.82 27.32 -26.05
CA PRO A 332 -8.51 28.71 -26.40
C PRO A 332 -7.67 29.44 -25.35
N TYR A 333 -7.69 28.97 -24.11
CA TYR A 333 -7.12 29.69 -22.96
C TYR A 333 -5.86 29.03 -22.39
N TYR A 334 -5.74 27.72 -22.52
CA TYR A 334 -4.69 26.91 -21.87
C TYR A 334 -3.95 26.05 -22.89
N PRO A 335 -2.61 25.91 -22.78
CA PRO A 335 -1.84 25.00 -23.61
C PRO A 335 -2.20 23.53 -23.31
N VAL A 336 -1.84 22.63 -24.21
CA VAL A 336 -2.08 21.17 -24.03
C VAL A 336 -1.34 20.59 -22.82
N THR A 337 -0.28 21.27 -22.36
CA THR A 337 0.49 20.94 -21.15
C THR A 337 -0.13 21.48 -19.85
N ASP A 338 -1.23 22.19 -19.91
CA ASP A 338 -2.00 22.55 -18.71
C ASP A 338 -2.51 21.29 -18.00
N GLY A 339 -2.41 21.24 -16.68
CA GLY A 339 -2.73 20.06 -15.88
C GLY A 339 -4.16 19.51 -16.10
N ASN A 340 -5.15 20.37 -16.31
CA ASN A 340 -6.53 19.95 -16.57
C ASN A 340 -6.67 19.36 -17.97
N ARG A 341 -6.06 19.99 -18.98
CA ARG A 341 -6.05 19.46 -20.34
C ARG A 341 -5.26 18.14 -20.45
N VAL A 342 -4.11 18.03 -19.78
CA VAL A 342 -3.33 16.79 -19.68
C VAL A 342 -4.19 15.66 -19.08
N ARG A 343 -4.95 15.94 -18.02
CA ARG A 343 -5.86 14.97 -17.42
C ARG A 343 -6.98 14.54 -18.38
N LEU A 344 -7.56 15.47 -19.12
CA LEU A 344 -8.58 15.17 -20.13
C LEU A 344 -8.03 14.26 -21.26
N GLN A 345 -6.77 14.45 -21.68
CA GLN A 345 -6.17 13.53 -22.66
C GLN A 345 -6.14 12.08 -22.16
N ALA A 346 -5.74 11.86 -20.90
CA ALA A 346 -5.75 10.51 -20.30
C ALA A 346 -7.18 9.93 -20.19
N LEU A 347 -8.16 10.76 -19.82
CA LEU A 347 -9.56 10.34 -19.69
C LEU A 347 -10.19 9.98 -21.05
N MET A 348 -9.94 10.79 -22.07
CA MET A 348 -10.38 10.51 -23.45
C MET A 348 -9.74 9.21 -23.97
N GLY A 349 -8.42 9.06 -23.84
CA GLY A 349 -7.75 7.85 -24.25
C GLY A 349 -8.27 6.59 -23.55
N GLY A 350 -8.61 6.70 -22.25
CA GLY A 350 -9.22 5.60 -21.52
C GLY A 350 -10.62 5.21 -22.03
N VAL A 351 -11.47 6.17 -22.32
CA VAL A 351 -12.80 5.92 -22.87
C VAL A 351 -12.74 5.42 -24.30
N GLU A 352 -11.83 5.93 -25.13
CA GLU A 352 -11.62 5.46 -26.49
C GLU A 352 -11.15 4.01 -26.55
N ASN A 353 -10.31 3.56 -25.60
CA ASN A 353 -10.01 2.13 -25.43
C ASN A 353 -11.26 1.29 -25.14
N MET A 354 -12.22 1.83 -24.36
CA MET A 354 -13.46 1.13 -24.05
C MET A 354 -14.40 1.02 -25.28
N LEU A 355 -14.33 2.01 -26.17
CA LEU A 355 -15.06 2.06 -27.44
C LEU A 355 -14.34 1.37 -28.60
N GLU A 356 -13.17 0.78 -28.36
CA GLU A 356 -12.31 0.15 -29.37
C GLU A 356 -11.78 1.14 -30.44
N TYR A 357 -11.69 2.44 -30.11
CA TYR A 357 -11.09 3.48 -30.92
C TYR A 357 -9.58 3.57 -30.61
N TYR A 358 -8.87 2.51 -30.96
CA TYR A 358 -7.50 2.30 -30.49
C TYR A 358 -6.48 3.31 -31.04
N ALA A 359 -6.65 3.78 -32.28
CA ALA A 359 -5.75 4.76 -32.87
C ALA A 359 -5.90 6.15 -32.20
N GLU A 360 -7.12 6.54 -31.91
CA GLU A 360 -7.43 7.78 -31.18
C GLU A 360 -6.92 7.70 -29.74
N SER A 361 -7.10 6.56 -29.09
CA SER A 361 -6.58 6.31 -27.74
C SER A 361 -5.05 6.41 -27.71
N GLU A 362 -4.33 5.79 -28.64
CA GLU A 362 -2.88 5.93 -28.75
C GLU A 362 -2.49 7.40 -28.93
N HIS A 363 -3.21 8.15 -29.78
CA HIS A 363 -2.94 9.58 -29.99
C HIS A 363 -3.03 10.38 -28.67
N HIS A 364 -4.12 10.21 -27.93
CA HIS A 364 -4.33 10.94 -26.67
C HIS A 364 -3.34 10.54 -25.60
N TYR A 365 -2.99 9.26 -25.48
CA TYR A 365 -1.97 8.82 -24.53
C TYR A 365 -0.55 9.24 -24.91
N ASN A 366 -0.24 9.43 -26.21
CA ASN A 366 1.03 10.04 -26.63
C ASN A 366 1.13 11.50 -26.16
N ILE A 367 0.06 12.29 -26.32
CA ILE A 367 0.01 13.68 -25.81
C ILE A 367 0.17 13.67 -24.29
N TYR A 368 -0.58 12.80 -23.61
CA TYR A 368 -0.52 12.66 -22.16
C TYR A 368 0.90 12.35 -21.68
N ALA A 369 1.54 11.33 -22.23
CA ALA A 369 2.88 10.92 -21.81
C ALA A 369 3.94 12.01 -22.08
N ALA A 370 3.87 12.68 -23.24
CA ALA A 370 4.76 13.80 -23.56
C ALA A 370 4.59 14.97 -22.58
N SER A 371 3.35 15.35 -22.26
CA SER A 371 3.05 16.42 -21.31
C SER A 371 3.50 16.06 -19.88
N ILE A 372 3.23 14.84 -19.42
CA ILE A 372 3.67 14.37 -18.09
C ILE A 372 5.19 14.35 -17.98
N LYS A 373 5.91 13.94 -19.04
CA LYS A 373 7.36 14.00 -19.11
C LYS A 373 7.89 15.43 -18.94
N GLU A 374 7.25 16.40 -19.60
CA GLU A 374 7.61 17.82 -19.50
C GLU A 374 7.35 18.37 -18.10
N ILE A 375 6.21 18.02 -17.50
CA ILE A 375 5.77 18.53 -16.20
C ILE A 375 6.56 17.91 -15.04
N TYR A 376 6.68 16.58 -15.00
CA TYR A 376 7.22 15.85 -13.83
C TYR A 376 8.62 15.25 -14.06
N GLY A 377 9.11 15.26 -15.31
CA GLY A 377 10.38 14.65 -15.68
C GLY A 377 10.32 13.14 -15.90
N GLU A 378 11.42 12.61 -16.47
CA GLU A 378 11.52 11.18 -16.84
C GLU A 378 11.52 10.22 -15.64
N HIS A 379 11.97 10.68 -14.47
CA HIS A 379 12.13 9.85 -13.27
C HIS A 379 11.00 10.05 -12.26
N SER A 380 9.78 10.34 -12.73
CA SER A 380 8.58 10.46 -11.90
C SER A 380 7.68 9.22 -12.00
N ILE A 381 6.91 8.95 -10.93
CA ILE A 381 5.89 7.87 -10.94
C ILE A 381 4.81 8.20 -11.95
N GLU A 382 4.45 9.47 -12.08
CA GLU A 382 3.49 9.99 -13.03
C GLU A 382 3.88 9.64 -14.47
N TYR A 383 5.16 9.80 -14.83
CA TYR A 383 5.66 9.44 -16.16
C TYR A 383 5.70 7.92 -16.39
N VAL A 384 6.07 7.15 -15.38
CA VAL A 384 5.96 5.67 -15.45
C VAL A 384 4.52 5.24 -15.75
N ASN A 385 3.54 5.79 -15.04
CA ASN A 385 2.13 5.51 -15.27
C ASN A 385 1.68 5.93 -16.69
N ALA A 386 2.14 7.07 -17.15
CA ALA A 386 1.83 7.56 -18.49
C ALA A 386 2.40 6.64 -19.58
N LEU A 387 3.64 6.17 -19.44
CA LEU A 387 4.25 5.21 -20.34
C LEU A 387 3.53 3.87 -20.38
N ILE A 388 3.05 3.37 -19.24
CA ILE A 388 2.29 2.13 -19.17
C ILE A 388 0.94 2.27 -19.88
N ASN A 389 0.21 3.37 -19.66
CA ASN A 389 -1.04 3.64 -20.36
C ASN A 389 -0.84 3.77 -21.87
N LEU A 390 0.22 4.47 -22.29
CA LEU A 390 0.60 4.58 -23.71
C LEU A 390 0.98 3.21 -24.29
N SER A 391 1.78 2.42 -23.59
CA SER A 391 2.14 1.06 -24.01
C SER A 391 0.91 0.18 -24.22
N ASN A 392 -0.07 0.29 -23.29
CA ASN A 392 -1.34 -0.42 -23.39
C ASN A 392 -2.13 0.00 -24.65
N ALA A 393 -2.29 1.29 -24.88
CA ALA A 393 -2.99 1.81 -26.05
C ALA A 393 -2.30 1.38 -27.37
N GLN A 394 -0.97 1.43 -27.41
CA GLN A 394 -0.16 0.98 -28.54
C GLN A 394 -0.32 -0.51 -28.83
N GLY A 395 -0.39 -1.32 -27.78
CA GLY A 395 -0.65 -2.75 -27.92
C GLY A 395 -2.01 -3.02 -28.58
N PHE A 396 -3.05 -2.30 -28.19
CA PHE A 396 -4.39 -2.42 -28.79
C PHE A 396 -4.44 -1.85 -30.22
N ALA A 397 -3.67 -0.80 -30.51
CA ALA A 397 -3.58 -0.20 -31.84
C ALA A 397 -2.67 -0.97 -32.82
N ASP A 398 -2.25 -2.19 -32.45
CA ASP A 398 -1.31 -3.04 -33.25
C ASP A 398 0.11 -2.45 -33.43
N ASN A 399 0.44 -1.41 -32.61
CA ASN A 399 1.78 -0.81 -32.58
C ASN A 399 2.64 -1.44 -31.47
N ILE A 400 2.73 -2.77 -31.53
CA ILE A 400 3.27 -3.62 -30.47
C ILE A 400 4.73 -3.29 -30.13
N LYS A 401 5.54 -3.00 -31.13
CA LYS A 401 6.98 -2.75 -30.95
C LYS A 401 7.21 -1.50 -30.07
N GLU A 402 6.53 -0.41 -30.36
CA GLU A 402 6.63 0.83 -29.59
C GLU A 402 6.03 0.64 -28.19
N GLY A 403 4.92 -0.08 -28.07
CA GLY A 403 4.36 -0.46 -26.79
C GLY A 403 5.34 -1.24 -25.91
N CYS A 404 6.06 -2.21 -26.49
CA CYS A 404 7.11 -2.95 -25.78
C CYS A 404 8.28 -2.04 -25.33
N ASN A 405 8.70 -1.09 -26.16
CA ASN A 405 9.76 -0.15 -25.83
C ASN A 405 9.33 0.74 -24.64
N ASN A 406 8.16 1.36 -24.72
CA ASN A 406 7.63 2.23 -23.69
C ASN A 406 7.43 1.50 -22.36
N TYR A 407 6.97 0.24 -22.39
CA TYR A 407 6.90 -0.56 -21.18
C TYR A 407 8.27 -0.86 -20.58
N THR A 408 9.24 -1.20 -21.41
CA THR A 408 10.62 -1.46 -20.95
C THR A 408 11.20 -0.21 -20.27
N ASP A 409 10.97 0.96 -20.85
CA ASP A 409 11.39 2.23 -20.27
C ASP A 409 10.66 2.53 -18.96
N ALA A 410 9.36 2.25 -18.88
CA ALA A 410 8.59 2.39 -17.66
C ALA A 410 9.14 1.51 -16.52
N VAL A 411 9.42 0.23 -16.77
CA VAL A 411 9.99 -0.70 -15.79
C VAL A 411 11.38 -0.26 -15.33
N ASN A 412 12.23 0.21 -16.24
CA ASN A 412 13.57 0.69 -15.91
C ASN A 412 13.50 1.96 -15.03
N ASN A 413 12.69 2.94 -15.41
CA ASN A 413 12.48 4.15 -14.63
C ASN A 413 11.93 3.83 -13.22
N LEU A 414 11.00 2.89 -13.13
CA LEU A 414 10.44 2.48 -11.86
C LEU A 414 11.48 1.84 -10.94
N LYS A 415 12.36 0.98 -11.47
CA LYS A 415 13.47 0.41 -10.68
C LYS A 415 14.36 1.51 -10.09
N ASP A 416 14.68 2.53 -10.88
CA ASP A 416 15.50 3.66 -10.43
C ASP A 416 14.79 4.49 -9.35
N ILE A 417 13.47 4.71 -9.50
CA ILE A 417 12.64 5.42 -8.51
C ILE A 417 12.60 4.63 -7.19
N ILE A 418 12.33 3.32 -7.26
CA ILE A 418 12.29 2.46 -6.07
C ILE A 418 13.63 2.50 -5.34
N LYS A 419 14.74 2.34 -6.04
CA LYS A 419 16.08 2.38 -5.44
C LYS A 419 16.38 3.70 -4.73
N LYS A 420 15.93 4.82 -5.30
CA LYS A 420 16.12 6.13 -4.71
C LYS A 420 15.22 6.39 -3.50
N ARG A 421 13.97 5.88 -3.51
CA ARG A 421 12.97 6.19 -2.49
C ARG A 421 12.90 5.17 -1.35
N LEU A 422 13.00 3.87 -1.66
CA LEU A 422 12.83 2.78 -0.70
C LEU A 422 13.68 2.93 0.58
N PRO A 423 14.96 3.39 0.52
CA PRO A 423 15.78 3.59 1.71
C PRO A 423 15.28 4.67 2.70
N TYR A 424 14.28 5.45 2.31
CA TYR A 424 13.74 6.54 3.14
C TYR A 424 12.28 6.30 3.56
N MET A 425 11.64 5.27 3.00
CA MET A 425 10.23 4.98 3.20
C MET A 425 10.00 4.14 4.45
N ASN A 426 9.03 4.54 5.27
CA ASN A 426 8.49 3.69 6.32
C ASN A 426 7.63 2.57 5.74
N THR A 427 7.14 1.65 6.58
CA THR A 427 6.36 0.48 6.12
C THR A 427 5.08 0.88 5.40
N ALA A 428 4.30 1.82 5.95
CA ALA A 428 3.05 2.29 5.35
C ALA A 428 3.28 2.96 3.99
N GLU A 429 4.34 3.74 3.85
CA GLU A 429 4.72 4.35 2.58
C GLU A 429 5.13 3.31 1.53
N ARG A 430 5.80 2.23 1.94
CA ARG A 430 6.14 1.10 1.05
C ARG A 430 4.90 0.34 0.60
N GLU A 431 3.97 0.08 1.52
CA GLU A 431 2.69 -0.57 1.23
C GLU A 431 1.83 0.28 0.29
N SER A 432 1.74 1.59 0.54
CA SER A 432 1.02 2.53 -0.32
C SER A 432 1.64 2.64 -1.72
N LEU A 433 2.98 2.76 -1.80
CA LEU A 433 3.68 2.74 -3.08
C LEU A 433 3.38 1.43 -3.82
N TRP A 434 3.46 0.31 -3.12
CA TRP A 434 3.28 -1.01 -3.71
C TRP A 434 1.83 -1.26 -4.16
N SER A 435 0.84 -0.86 -3.38
CA SER A 435 -0.59 -0.97 -3.76
C SER A 435 -0.90 -0.18 -5.03
N THR A 436 -0.21 0.95 -5.23
CA THR A 436 -0.34 1.77 -6.44
C THR A 436 0.33 1.13 -7.65
N LEU A 437 1.48 0.50 -7.46
CA LEU A 437 2.34 0.02 -8.55
C LEU A 437 2.09 -1.44 -8.93
N SER A 438 1.69 -2.30 -7.99
CA SER A 438 1.55 -3.74 -8.24
C SER A 438 0.58 -4.08 -9.39
N PRO A 439 -0.56 -3.39 -9.60
CA PRO A 439 -1.43 -3.67 -10.74
C PRO A 439 -0.78 -3.41 -12.11
N LEU A 440 0.23 -2.55 -12.16
CA LEU A 440 0.91 -2.19 -13.40
C LEU A 440 1.76 -3.34 -13.95
N PHE A 441 2.23 -4.25 -13.09
CA PHE A 441 3.11 -5.35 -13.49
C PHE A 441 2.36 -6.54 -14.10
N THR A 442 1.09 -6.73 -13.73
CA THR A 442 0.28 -7.85 -14.23
C THR A 442 -0.36 -7.57 -15.58
N ASN A 443 -0.51 -6.29 -15.96
CA ASN A 443 -1.25 -5.89 -17.15
C ASN A 443 -0.51 -6.13 -18.49
N MET A 444 0.77 -6.48 -18.48
CA MET A 444 1.58 -6.57 -19.71
C MET A 444 1.72 -8.00 -20.25
N THR A 445 1.52 -9.01 -19.45
CA THR A 445 1.48 -10.42 -19.91
C THR A 445 0.38 -10.66 -20.96
N PRO A 446 -0.85 -10.10 -20.84
CA PRO A 446 -1.87 -10.22 -21.88
C PRO A 446 -1.43 -9.79 -23.28
N TYR A 447 -0.66 -8.71 -23.38
CA TYR A 447 -0.16 -8.23 -24.69
C TYR A 447 0.84 -9.17 -25.32
N ALA A 448 1.77 -9.71 -24.50
CA ALA A 448 2.70 -10.70 -24.98
C ALA A 448 1.97 -11.91 -25.57
N LEU A 449 0.88 -12.34 -24.93
CA LEU A 449 0.05 -13.46 -25.38
C LEU A 449 -0.75 -13.10 -26.65
N GLN A 450 -1.40 -11.93 -26.68
CA GLN A 450 -2.19 -11.47 -27.82
C GLN A 450 -1.33 -11.28 -29.07
N ALA A 451 -0.12 -10.76 -28.89
CA ALA A 451 0.83 -10.51 -29.96
C ALA A 451 1.72 -11.72 -30.28
N GLU A 452 1.44 -12.89 -29.72
CA GLU A 452 2.20 -14.12 -29.90
C GLU A 452 3.72 -13.98 -29.62
N LEU A 453 4.07 -13.08 -28.69
CA LEU A 453 5.44 -12.81 -28.27
C LEU A 453 5.88 -13.78 -27.16
N TYR A 454 5.87 -15.08 -27.45
CA TYR A 454 6.07 -16.12 -26.42
C TYR A 454 7.50 -16.20 -25.86
N GLN A 455 8.53 -15.82 -26.63
CA GLN A 455 9.93 -15.93 -26.21
C GLN A 455 10.80 -14.82 -26.81
N THR A 456 10.58 -13.59 -26.38
CA THR A 456 11.19 -12.38 -26.93
C THR A 456 11.89 -11.54 -25.85
N GLU A 457 12.53 -10.44 -26.25
CA GLU A 457 13.03 -9.45 -25.29
C GLU A 457 11.91 -8.83 -24.43
N TYR A 458 10.71 -8.75 -24.99
CA TYR A 458 9.54 -8.26 -24.28
C TYR A 458 9.11 -9.22 -23.16
N THR A 459 9.01 -10.54 -23.43
CA THR A 459 8.72 -11.53 -22.37
C THR A 459 9.78 -11.54 -21.27
N LYS A 460 11.04 -11.25 -21.63
CA LYS A 460 12.09 -11.02 -20.64
C LYS A 460 11.73 -9.84 -19.71
N THR A 461 11.33 -8.70 -20.28
CA THR A 461 10.98 -7.50 -19.47
C THR A 461 9.75 -7.75 -18.60
N CYS A 462 8.72 -8.42 -19.15
CA CYS A 462 7.55 -8.82 -18.37
C CYS A 462 7.93 -9.74 -17.20
N TYR A 463 8.80 -10.70 -17.44
CA TYR A 463 9.25 -11.61 -16.38
C TYR A 463 10.15 -10.91 -15.33
N ASP A 464 11.04 -10.03 -15.76
CA ASP A 464 11.87 -9.22 -14.85
C ASP A 464 11.00 -8.31 -13.98
N ALA A 465 9.90 -7.76 -14.52
CA ALA A 465 8.89 -7.01 -13.76
C ALA A 465 8.11 -7.91 -12.79
N LEU A 466 7.71 -9.11 -13.22
CA LEU A 466 7.06 -10.10 -12.34
C LEU A 466 7.97 -10.51 -11.18
N LEU A 467 9.25 -10.77 -11.43
CA LEU A 467 10.24 -11.06 -10.37
C LEU A 467 10.36 -9.91 -9.37
N MET A 468 10.34 -8.67 -9.83
CA MET A 468 10.37 -7.51 -8.95
C MET A 468 9.08 -7.41 -8.13
N SER A 469 7.92 -7.72 -8.72
CA SER A 469 6.63 -7.58 -8.06
C SER A 469 6.36 -8.64 -7.01
N LYS A 470 6.64 -9.91 -7.30
CA LYS A 470 6.39 -10.99 -6.35
C LYS A 470 7.28 -10.86 -5.11
N ALA A 471 6.66 -10.87 -3.95
CA ALA A 471 7.31 -10.77 -2.64
C ALA A 471 8.08 -9.45 -2.38
N PHE A 472 7.72 -8.34 -3.04
CA PHE A 472 8.39 -7.04 -2.89
C PHE A 472 8.43 -6.56 -1.44
N LEU A 473 7.28 -6.54 -0.76
CA LEU A 473 7.17 -6.09 0.63
C LEU A 473 7.96 -7.01 1.56
N LEU A 474 7.83 -8.34 1.36
CA LEU A 474 8.56 -9.33 2.16
C LEU A 474 10.09 -9.17 2.03
N GLU A 475 10.60 -9.02 0.81
CA GLU A 475 12.04 -8.87 0.58
C GLU A 475 12.56 -7.51 1.07
N SER A 476 11.76 -6.44 0.97
CA SER A 476 12.15 -5.13 1.49
C SER A 476 12.29 -5.09 3.01
N GLU A 477 11.44 -5.81 3.74
CA GLU A 477 11.51 -5.95 5.19
C GLU A 477 12.66 -6.90 5.62
N ARG A 478 12.83 -7.99 4.89
CA ARG A 478 13.87 -8.98 5.16
C ARG A 478 15.27 -8.41 4.93
N SER A 479 15.48 -7.67 3.84
CA SER A 479 16.77 -7.03 3.57
C SER A 479 17.20 -6.08 4.69
N LEU A 480 16.26 -5.34 5.26
CA LEU A 480 16.53 -4.47 6.42
C LEU A 480 16.94 -5.29 7.64
N TYR A 481 16.21 -6.35 7.96
CA TYR A 481 16.52 -7.21 9.11
C TYR A 481 17.87 -7.90 8.96
N ASP A 482 18.19 -8.42 7.77
CA ASP A 482 19.46 -9.11 7.49
C ASP A 482 20.65 -8.14 7.64
N ILE A 483 20.56 -6.91 7.16
CA ILE A 483 21.58 -5.87 7.34
C ILE A 483 21.82 -5.59 8.83
N LEU A 484 20.76 -5.39 9.61
CA LEU A 484 20.86 -5.13 11.04
C LEU A 484 21.54 -6.29 11.80
N LYS A 485 21.28 -7.51 11.35
CA LYS A 485 21.83 -8.73 11.94
C LYS A 485 23.31 -8.95 11.58
N GLU A 486 23.67 -8.78 10.31
CA GLU A 486 25.04 -8.99 9.80
C GLU A 486 26.03 -7.96 10.36
N GLU A 487 25.62 -6.71 10.46
CA GLU A 487 26.47 -5.62 10.98
C GLU A 487 26.50 -5.55 12.53
N ASN A 488 25.78 -6.43 13.21
CA ASN A 488 25.70 -6.53 14.68
C ASN A 488 25.36 -5.19 15.37
N LEU A 489 24.43 -4.43 14.77
CA LEU A 489 23.99 -3.12 15.24
C LEU A 489 22.98 -3.26 16.39
N GLU A 490 23.45 -3.52 17.61
CA GLU A 490 22.58 -3.76 18.77
C GLU A 490 21.57 -2.63 19.03
N SER A 491 22.00 -1.36 18.88
CA SER A 491 21.14 -0.20 19.08
C SER A 491 20.01 -0.13 18.04
N ASP A 492 20.35 -0.39 16.77
CA ASP A 492 19.37 -0.33 15.68
C ASP A 492 18.45 -1.54 15.69
N MET A 493 18.95 -2.72 16.10
CA MET A 493 18.11 -3.88 16.36
C MET A 493 17.15 -3.64 17.53
N HIS A 494 17.57 -2.93 18.58
CA HIS A 494 16.67 -2.52 19.65
C HIS A 494 15.59 -1.55 19.13
N THR A 495 15.96 -0.63 18.27
CA THR A 495 15.02 0.29 17.59
C THR A 495 14.02 -0.48 16.72
N TYR A 496 14.49 -1.42 15.91
CA TYR A 496 13.64 -2.32 15.11
C TYR A 496 12.62 -3.09 15.96
N ASN A 497 13.08 -3.69 17.06
CA ASN A 497 12.21 -4.41 17.99
C ASN A 497 11.21 -3.48 18.67
N THR A 498 11.60 -2.24 19.00
CA THR A 498 10.70 -1.23 19.59
C THR A 498 9.61 -0.83 18.60
N ILE A 499 9.93 -0.71 17.30
CA ILE A 499 8.96 -0.45 16.23
C ILE A 499 7.95 -1.60 16.15
N ALA A 500 8.43 -2.85 16.09
CA ALA A 500 7.57 -4.03 16.05
C ALA A 500 6.61 -4.09 17.26
N MET A 501 7.13 -3.78 18.46
CA MET A 501 6.35 -3.66 19.69
C MET A 501 5.23 -2.61 19.57
N LEU A 502 5.58 -1.40 19.14
CA LEU A 502 4.60 -0.32 19.02
C LEU A 502 3.51 -0.64 18.01
N LYS A 503 3.86 -1.23 16.86
CA LYS A 503 2.89 -1.69 15.86
C LYS A 503 1.94 -2.75 16.41
N SER A 504 2.45 -3.68 17.19
CA SER A 504 1.62 -4.68 17.87
C SER A 504 0.67 -4.05 18.90
N ASN A 505 1.15 -3.10 19.71
CA ASN A 505 0.31 -2.37 20.65
C ASN A 505 -0.79 -1.57 19.94
N ILE A 506 -0.48 -0.93 18.82
CA ILE A 506 -1.47 -0.21 17.99
C ILE A 506 -2.59 -1.17 17.59
N LYS A 507 -2.25 -2.32 17.00
CA LYS A 507 -3.23 -3.35 16.61
C LYS A 507 -4.10 -3.81 17.80
N GLU A 508 -3.51 -3.92 18.99
CA GLU A 508 -4.27 -4.25 20.21
C GLU A 508 -5.23 -3.16 20.61
N TRP A 509 -4.76 -1.91 20.63
CA TRP A 509 -5.55 -0.75 21.04
C TRP A 509 -6.67 -0.39 20.06
N GLU A 510 -6.49 -0.69 18.77
CA GLU A 510 -7.52 -0.50 17.73
C GLU A 510 -8.79 -1.33 18.00
N LYS A 511 -8.72 -2.36 18.83
CA LYS A 511 -9.90 -3.16 19.25
C LYS A 511 -10.87 -2.39 20.13
N ASP A 512 -10.39 -1.45 20.94
CA ASP A 512 -11.19 -0.54 21.75
C ASP A 512 -10.72 0.89 21.50
N TYR A 513 -11.02 1.30 20.29
CA TYR A 513 -10.46 2.52 19.72
C TYR A 513 -10.80 3.76 20.55
N ASP A 514 -12.05 3.88 21.01
CA ASP A 514 -12.51 5.03 21.80
C ASP A 514 -11.72 5.20 23.09
N MET A 515 -11.28 4.09 23.70
CA MET A 515 -10.49 4.10 24.92
C MET A 515 -9.02 4.45 24.68
N TYR A 516 -8.45 4.05 23.54
CA TYR A 516 -7.01 4.12 23.29
C TYR A 516 -6.59 5.10 22.19
N ALA A 517 -7.50 5.93 21.66
CA ALA A 517 -7.24 6.81 20.52
C ALA A 517 -5.94 7.64 20.64
N ASP A 518 -5.69 8.27 21.79
CA ASP A 518 -4.47 9.05 22.03
C ASP A 518 -3.22 8.18 22.12
N SER A 519 -3.33 6.98 22.70
CA SER A 519 -2.23 6.02 22.78
C SER A 519 -1.85 5.51 21.41
N ILE A 520 -2.83 5.24 20.55
CA ILE A 520 -2.66 4.82 19.15
C ILE A 520 -1.93 5.91 18.37
N LEU A 521 -2.42 7.15 18.40
CA LEU A 521 -1.78 8.27 17.70
C LEU A 521 -0.35 8.54 18.19
N SER A 522 -0.12 8.49 19.49
CA SER A 522 1.21 8.65 20.09
C SER A 522 2.16 7.54 19.63
N ALA A 523 1.68 6.30 19.58
CA ALA A 523 2.46 5.16 19.12
C ALA A 523 2.78 5.24 17.62
N TYR A 524 1.83 5.62 16.77
CA TYR A 524 2.07 5.84 15.34
C TYR A 524 3.14 6.90 15.09
N ASN A 525 3.06 8.05 15.78
CA ASN A 525 4.09 9.08 15.67
C ASN A 525 5.47 8.56 16.08
N LYS A 526 5.52 7.78 17.15
CA LYS A 526 6.77 7.18 17.62
C LYS A 526 7.31 6.14 16.66
N VAL A 527 6.45 5.31 16.05
CA VAL A 527 6.84 4.35 15.00
C VAL A 527 7.45 5.08 13.83
N ASN A 528 6.77 6.07 13.26
CA ASN A 528 7.25 6.84 12.11
C ASN A 528 8.62 7.48 12.37
N LYS A 529 8.82 8.06 13.57
CA LYS A 529 10.09 8.66 14.00
C LYS A 529 11.20 7.62 14.12
N LEU A 530 10.92 6.48 14.74
CA LEU A 530 11.89 5.40 14.90
C LEU A 530 12.24 4.72 13.57
N GLU A 531 11.26 4.50 12.67
CA GLU A 531 11.52 3.98 11.33
C GLU A 531 12.41 4.91 10.53
N SER A 532 12.17 6.22 10.58
CA SER A 532 13.01 7.21 9.91
C SER A 532 14.46 7.19 10.42
N VAL A 533 14.66 7.08 11.74
CA VAL A 533 16.00 6.96 12.36
C VAL A 533 16.68 5.67 11.90
N LEU A 534 15.96 4.55 11.96
CA LEU A 534 16.47 3.23 11.60
C LEU A 534 16.91 3.18 10.12
N MET A 535 16.09 3.73 9.22
CA MET A 535 16.39 3.76 7.80
C MET A 535 17.63 4.61 7.47
N LYS A 536 17.80 5.74 8.16
CA LYS A 536 19.00 6.58 8.02
C LYS A 536 20.26 5.83 8.46
N SER A 537 20.20 5.10 9.58
CA SER A 537 21.31 4.29 10.08
C SER A 537 21.66 3.19 9.09
N CYS A 538 20.67 2.41 8.64
CA CYS A 538 20.89 1.29 7.73
C CYS A 538 21.44 1.67 6.35
N LYS A 539 21.13 2.88 5.84
CA LYS A 539 21.64 3.37 4.55
C LYS A 539 23.16 3.36 4.45
N SER A 540 23.86 3.50 5.56
CA SER A 540 25.33 3.52 5.60
C SER A 540 25.96 2.13 5.59
N PHE A 541 25.19 1.05 5.79
CA PHE A 541 25.69 -0.29 6.02
C PHE A 541 25.41 -1.30 4.90
N GLY A 542 24.45 -1.03 3.99
CA GLY A 542 24.15 -1.97 2.93
C GLY A 542 23.12 -1.47 1.90
N ASP A 543 23.03 -2.15 0.78
CA ASP A 543 22.05 -1.88 -0.27
C ASP A 543 20.76 -2.66 -0.02
N ILE A 544 19.83 -2.05 0.74
CA ILE A 544 18.50 -2.61 1.01
C ILE A 544 17.64 -2.75 -0.26
N THR A 545 18.15 -2.29 -1.41
CA THR A 545 17.43 -2.31 -2.69
C THR A 545 17.98 -3.34 -3.68
N SER A 546 18.99 -4.12 -3.30
CA SER A 546 19.65 -5.11 -4.16
C SER A 546 18.67 -6.14 -4.75
N PHE A 547 17.60 -6.45 -4.01
CA PHE A 547 16.56 -7.37 -4.48
C PHE A 547 15.80 -6.85 -5.71
N VAL A 548 15.76 -5.53 -5.96
CA VAL A 548 15.11 -4.91 -7.13
C VAL A 548 15.85 -5.26 -8.43
N ASP A 549 17.16 -5.55 -8.34
CA ASP A 549 18.00 -5.91 -9.50
C ASP A 549 17.90 -7.37 -9.93
N VAL A 550 17.25 -8.20 -9.12
CA VAL A 550 17.05 -9.61 -9.49
C VAL A 550 16.25 -9.69 -10.80
N ASN A 551 16.79 -10.43 -11.74
CA ASN A 551 16.25 -10.55 -13.09
C ASN A 551 16.37 -12.00 -13.58
N HIS A 552 15.81 -12.29 -14.76
CA HIS A 552 15.80 -13.62 -15.36
C HIS A 552 17.20 -14.25 -15.50
N LYS A 553 18.28 -13.44 -15.67
CA LYS A 553 19.64 -13.96 -15.79
C LYS A 553 20.14 -14.55 -14.48
N ASN A 554 19.78 -13.93 -13.34
CA ASN A 554 20.10 -14.45 -12.03
C ASN A 554 19.46 -15.82 -11.83
N ILE A 555 18.16 -15.92 -12.08
CA ILE A 555 17.39 -17.18 -11.98
C ILE A 555 17.96 -18.26 -12.91
N LYS A 556 18.12 -17.94 -14.20
CA LYS A 556 18.68 -18.83 -15.19
C LYS A 556 20.07 -19.38 -14.80
N ASN A 557 20.93 -18.53 -14.21
CA ASN A 557 22.28 -18.92 -13.80
C ASN A 557 22.27 -19.85 -12.57
N ALA A 558 21.29 -19.70 -11.69
CA ALA A 558 21.12 -20.60 -10.53
C ALA A 558 20.70 -22.02 -10.95
N LEU A 559 19.93 -22.16 -12.03
CA LEU A 559 19.48 -23.45 -12.54
C LEU A 559 20.66 -24.30 -13.06
N LYS A 560 20.62 -25.61 -12.79
CA LYS A 560 21.55 -26.61 -13.37
C LYS A 560 21.00 -27.14 -14.69
N LYS A 561 21.76 -28.03 -15.30
CA LYS A 561 21.32 -28.74 -16.52
C LYS A 561 20.15 -29.68 -16.13
N ASN A 562 19.09 -29.67 -16.89
CA ASN A 562 17.87 -30.46 -16.62
C ASN A 562 17.07 -29.98 -15.40
N GLU A 563 17.27 -28.71 -15.00
CA GLU A 563 16.42 -28.01 -14.04
C GLU A 563 15.65 -26.91 -14.78
N TYR A 564 14.38 -26.75 -14.43
CA TYR A 564 13.46 -25.77 -14.98
C TYR A 564 12.80 -24.99 -13.85
N LEU A 565 12.48 -23.71 -14.11
CA LEU A 565 11.56 -22.96 -13.26
C LEU A 565 10.28 -22.70 -14.04
N ILE A 566 9.14 -23.01 -13.45
CA ILE A 566 7.81 -22.61 -13.92
C ILE A 566 7.25 -21.60 -12.95
N ASP A 567 7.17 -20.35 -13.36
CA ASP A 567 6.65 -19.26 -12.56
C ASP A 567 5.26 -18.88 -13.08
N PHE A 568 4.22 -19.32 -12.37
CA PHE A 568 2.84 -19.07 -12.75
C PHE A 568 2.46 -17.61 -12.51
N THR A 569 1.67 -17.06 -13.40
CA THR A 569 1.14 -15.70 -13.32
C THR A 569 -0.32 -15.69 -13.75
N ASP A 570 -1.05 -14.68 -13.31
CA ASP A 570 -2.45 -14.47 -13.66
C ASP A 570 -2.70 -13.02 -14.09
N PHE A 571 -3.78 -12.79 -14.78
CA PHE A 571 -4.25 -11.47 -15.18
C PHE A 571 -5.77 -11.51 -15.45
N VAL A 572 -6.41 -10.34 -15.32
CA VAL A 572 -7.87 -10.22 -15.50
C VAL A 572 -8.17 -9.76 -16.93
N SER A 573 -8.98 -10.51 -17.64
CA SER A 573 -9.54 -10.16 -18.94
C SER A 573 -10.99 -9.72 -18.79
N LYS A 574 -11.39 -8.62 -19.45
CA LYS A 574 -12.78 -8.11 -19.39
C LYS A 574 -13.82 -9.13 -19.82
N SER A 575 -13.54 -9.89 -20.90
CA SER A 575 -14.50 -10.84 -21.49
C SER A 575 -14.49 -12.21 -20.82
N GLN A 576 -13.36 -12.65 -20.26
CA GLN A 576 -13.15 -14.02 -19.81
C GLN A 576 -12.80 -14.16 -18.33
N GLY A 577 -12.79 -13.07 -17.57
CA GLY A 577 -12.39 -13.07 -16.17
C GLY A 577 -10.90 -13.32 -15.98
N ARG A 578 -10.50 -13.97 -14.90
CA ARG A 578 -9.09 -14.28 -14.61
C ARG A 578 -8.57 -15.36 -15.55
N LYS A 579 -7.37 -15.14 -16.08
CA LYS A 579 -6.63 -16.10 -16.91
C LYS A 579 -5.29 -16.39 -16.28
N TYR A 580 -4.76 -17.58 -16.60
CA TYR A 580 -3.47 -18.05 -16.12
C TYR A 580 -2.50 -18.23 -17.27
N ALA A 581 -1.22 -17.99 -17.00
CA ALA A 581 -0.10 -18.28 -17.85
C ALA A 581 1.12 -18.69 -17.01
N ALA A 582 2.16 -19.17 -17.62
CA ALA A 582 3.40 -19.51 -16.93
C ALA A 582 4.62 -19.04 -17.69
N TYR A 583 5.61 -18.53 -16.95
CA TYR A 583 6.95 -18.32 -17.50
C TYR A 583 7.81 -19.55 -17.23
N VAL A 584 8.33 -20.16 -18.29
CA VAL A 584 9.26 -21.29 -18.21
C VAL A 584 10.68 -20.78 -18.43
N VAL A 585 11.55 -21.03 -17.45
CA VAL A 585 12.97 -20.62 -17.49
C VAL A 585 13.87 -21.86 -17.43
N GLU A 586 14.79 -21.98 -18.37
CA GLU A 586 15.85 -23.00 -18.35
C GLU A 586 17.24 -22.38 -18.57
N LYS A 587 18.30 -23.11 -18.18
CA LYS A 587 19.68 -22.61 -18.22
C LYS A 587 20.16 -22.14 -19.60
N LYS A 588 19.69 -22.73 -20.67
CA LYS A 588 20.18 -22.47 -22.05
C LYS A 588 19.36 -21.43 -22.81
N GLN A 589 18.17 -21.11 -22.34
CA GLN A 589 17.30 -20.14 -23.01
C GLN A 589 17.90 -18.73 -23.02
N LYS A 590 17.66 -17.98 -24.09
CA LYS A 590 18.01 -16.56 -24.15
C LYS A 590 17.01 -15.71 -23.36
N TYR A 591 15.72 -15.99 -23.52
CA TYR A 591 14.60 -15.30 -22.92
C TYR A 591 13.64 -16.29 -22.25
N PRO A 592 12.94 -15.92 -21.16
CA PRO A 592 11.87 -16.73 -20.58
C PRO A 592 10.80 -17.04 -21.61
N LEU A 593 10.30 -18.27 -21.61
CA LEU A 593 9.18 -18.68 -22.47
C LEU A 593 7.87 -18.44 -21.72
N LEU A 594 6.96 -17.69 -22.32
CA LEU A 594 5.61 -17.48 -21.84
C LEU A 594 4.66 -18.51 -22.46
N VAL A 595 3.97 -19.27 -21.63
CA VAL A 595 3.03 -20.31 -22.03
C VAL A 595 1.64 -19.92 -21.57
N PRO A 596 0.65 -19.73 -22.48
CA PRO A 596 -0.75 -19.55 -22.09
C PRO A 596 -1.30 -20.84 -21.49
N LEU A 597 -2.15 -20.73 -20.46
CA LEU A 597 -2.79 -21.87 -19.82
C LEU A 597 -4.32 -21.79 -19.99
N PHE A 598 -5.05 -21.50 -18.96
CA PHE A 598 -6.49 -21.55 -18.94
C PHE A 598 -7.13 -20.26 -18.40
N ALA A 599 -8.43 -20.11 -18.64
CA ALA A 599 -9.26 -19.12 -17.94
C ALA A 599 -9.91 -19.78 -16.71
N GLU A 600 -10.00 -19.07 -15.57
CA GLU A 600 -10.59 -19.58 -14.32
C GLU A 600 -11.99 -20.15 -14.53
N LYS A 601 -12.79 -19.53 -15.40
CA LYS A 601 -14.12 -20.03 -15.80
C LYS A 601 -14.11 -21.47 -16.36
N GLN A 602 -13.00 -21.94 -16.92
CA GLN A 602 -12.91 -23.33 -17.40
C GLN A 602 -12.85 -24.30 -16.22
N ILE A 603 -12.12 -23.95 -15.16
CA ILE A 603 -12.09 -24.72 -13.92
C ILE A 603 -13.46 -24.62 -13.21
N ASP A 604 -14.05 -23.42 -13.14
CA ASP A 604 -15.39 -23.23 -12.55
C ASP A 604 -16.45 -24.08 -13.24
N SER A 605 -16.36 -24.22 -14.58
CA SER A 605 -17.30 -25.02 -15.38
C SER A 605 -17.20 -26.53 -15.13
N LEU A 606 -16.09 -27.01 -14.55
CA LEU A 606 -15.95 -28.40 -14.10
C LEU A 606 -16.74 -28.66 -12.82
N GLY A 607 -17.17 -27.62 -12.09
CA GLY A 607 -17.91 -27.75 -10.82
C GLY A 607 -17.03 -28.14 -9.64
N ILE A 608 -15.73 -27.86 -9.70
CA ILE A 608 -14.77 -28.09 -8.60
C ILE A 608 -15.05 -27.06 -7.51
N VAL A 609 -15.56 -27.49 -6.37
CA VAL A 609 -15.92 -26.64 -5.21
C VAL A 609 -14.98 -26.83 -4.02
N ARG A 610 -14.12 -27.85 -4.05
CA ARG A 610 -13.14 -28.14 -3.00
C ARG A 610 -11.79 -28.52 -3.62
N PRO A 611 -10.66 -28.20 -2.97
CA PRO A 611 -9.33 -28.47 -3.51
C PRO A 611 -9.00 -29.97 -3.74
N ASP A 612 -9.57 -30.87 -2.95
CA ASP A 612 -9.40 -32.31 -3.11
C ASP A 612 -9.98 -32.84 -4.44
N MET A 613 -11.02 -32.20 -4.99
CA MET A 613 -11.66 -32.60 -6.25
C MET A 613 -10.74 -32.43 -7.48
N PHE A 614 -9.68 -31.62 -7.40
CA PHE A 614 -8.69 -31.52 -8.50
C PHE A 614 -8.03 -32.87 -8.83
N TYR A 615 -8.08 -33.84 -7.92
CA TYR A 615 -7.40 -35.13 -8.03
C TYR A 615 -8.36 -36.31 -8.24
N ASP A 616 -9.68 -36.06 -8.20
CA ASP A 616 -10.69 -37.08 -8.45
C ASP A 616 -10.69 -37.52 -9.93
N GLU A 617 -10.90 -38.80 -10.17
CA GLU A 617 -10.94 -39.40 -11.52
C GLU A 617 -11.89 -38.66 -12.47
N ASP A 618 -12.98 -38.09 -11.93
CA ASP A 618 -14.01 -37.37 -12.70
C ASP A 618 -13.53 -36.03 -13.26
N TYR A 619 -12.47 -35.40 -12.69
CA TYR A 619 -12.03 -34.07 -13.01
C TYR A 619 -10.56 -33.98 -13.40
N SER A 620 -9.72 -34.90 -12.92
CA SER A 620 -8.24 -34.77 -13.00
C SER A 620 -7.71 -34.76 -14.42
N SER A 621 -8.31 -35.49 -15.36
CA SER A 621 -7.90 -35.45 -16.77
C SER A 621 -8.10 -34.07 -17.38
N ASP A 622 -9.25 -33.41 -17.15
CA ASP A 622 -9.53 -32.06 -17.63
C ASP A 622 -8.58 -31.03 -16.95
N VAL A 623 -8.29 -31.21 -15.67
CA VAL A 623 -7.34 -30.35 -14.94
C VAL A 623 -5.94 -30.49 -15.51
N VAL A 624 -5.48 -31.70 -15.80
CA VAL A 624 -4.17 -31.95 -16.43
C VAL A 624 -4.10 -31.37 -17.83
N GLU A 625 -5.18 -31.49 -18.63
CA GLU A 625 -5.26 -30.89 -19.96
C GLU A 625 -5.13 -29.36 -19.91
N LEU A 626 -5.79 -28.71 -18.96
CA LEU A 626 -5.73 -27.25 -18.80
C LEU A 626 -4.41 -26.75 -18.22
N LEU A 627 -3.85 -27.46 -17.26
CA LEU A 627 -2.74 -26.96 -16.44
C LEU A 627 -1.36 -27.49 -16.91
N TRP A 628 -1.26 -28.78 -17.27
CA TRP A 628 0.02 -29.41 -17.53
C TRP A 628 0.31 -29.66 -19.02
N GLU A 629 -0.66 -30.07 -19.80
CA GLU A 629 -0.41 -30.38 -21.24
C GLU A 629 0.21 -29.19 -22.02
N PRO A 630 -0.15 -27.92 -21.76
CA PRO A 630 0.53 -26.79 -22.40
C PRO A 630 2.02 -26.67 -22.02
N LEU A 631 2.41 -27.15 -20.84
CA LEU A 631 3.77 -27.06 -20.31
C LEU A 631 4.64 -28.26 -20.67
N LYS A 632 4.06 -29.43 -20.84
CA LYS A 632 4.70 -30.73 -21.02
C LYS A 632 5.79 -30.73 -22.11
N ASN A 633 5.55 -30.09 -23.24
CA ASN A 633 6.48 -30.04 -24.36
C ASN A 633 7.69 -29.11 -24.13
N HIS A 634 7.68 -28.33 -23.08
CA HIS A 634 8.70 -27.34 -22.74
C HIS A 634 9.64 -27.81 -21.63
N VAL A 635 9.35 -28.94 -21.00
CA VAL A 635 10.18 -29.56 -19.95
C VAL A 635 10.52 -31.00 -20.31
N LYS A 636 11.66 -31.49 -19.88
CA LYS A 636 12.10 -32.87 -20.16
C LYS A 636 11.61 -33.80 -19.06
N GLU A 637 11.16 -34.96 -19.44
CA GLU A 637 10.86 -36.04 -18.52
C GLU A 637 12.06 -36.35 -17.61
N GLY A 638 11.83 -36.61 -16.34
CA GLY A 638 12.85 -36.80 -15.32
C GLY A 638 13.58 -35.52 -14.88
N ALA A 639 13.12 -34.35 -15.30
CA ALA A 639 13.68 -33.07 -14.89
C ALA A 639 13.28 -32.70 -13.45
N THR A 640 14.09 -31.85 -12.82
CA THR A 640 13.67 -31.10 -11.62
C THR A 640 12.96 -29.82 -12.04
N ILE A 641 11.77 -29.64 -11.53
CA ILE A 641 10.89 -28.51 -11.83
C ILE A 641 10.63 -27.72 -10.55
N TYR A 642 11.29 -26.59 -10.42
CA TYR A 642 10.93 -25.58 -9.45
C TYR A 642 9.68 -24.87 -9.92
N TYR A 643 8.70 -24.65 -9.04
CA TYR A 643 7.50 -23.92 -9.44
C TYR A 643 7.03 -22.93 -8.39
N VAL A 644 6.51 -21.79 -8.85
CA VAL A 644 5.94 -20.76 -8.01
C VAL A 644 4.46 -20.63 -8.39
N PRO A 645 3.52 -20.96 -7.51
CA PRO A 645 2.09 -20.86 -7.81
C PRO A 645 1.59 -19.42 -7.87
N SER A 646 0.39 -19.22 -8.44
CA SER A 646 -0.36 -17.95 -8.46
C SER A 646 -1.85 -18.24 -8.22
N GLN A 647 -2.52 -17.42 -7.42
CA GLN A 647 -3.96 -17.48 -7.15
C GLN A 647 -4.49 -18.89 -6.82
N LEU A 648 -5.45 -19.39 -7.59
CA LEU A 648 -6.03 -20.73 -7.43
C LEU A 648 -4.96 -21.83 -7.29
N LEU A 649 -3.82 -21.69 -7.96
CA LEU A 649 -2.76 -22.69 -7.95
C LEU A 649 -2.04 -22.81 -6.61
N PHE A 650 -2.26 -21.88 -5.67
CA PHE A 650 -1.84 -22.10 -4.27
C PHE A 650 -2.55 -23.27 -3.60
N GLN A 651 -3.74 -23.65 -4.10
CA GLN A 651 -4.52 -24.78 -3.60
C GLN A 651 -4.24 -26.09 -4.33
N VAL A 652 -3.34 -26.07 -5.34
CA VAL A 652 -3.02 -27.25 -6.18
C VAL A 652 -1.60 -27.74 -5.87
N CYS A 653 -1.49 -29.05 -5.68
CA CYS A 653 -0.24 -29.80 -5.55
C CYS A 653 0.04 -30.48 -6.90
N LEU A 654 0.93 -29.90 -7.73
CA LEU A 654 1.16 -30.38 -9.10
C LEU A 654 1.64 -31.82 -9.15
N GLU A 655 2.57 -32.18 -8.27
CA GLU A 655 3.14 -33.52 -8.19
C GLU A 655 2.12 -34.62 -7.86
N SER A 656 0.96 -34.25 -7.32
CA SER A 656 -0.11 -35.16 -6.94
C SER A 656 -1.18 -35.35 -8.01
N LEU A 657 -1.11 -34.61 -9.15
CA LEU A 657 -2.10 -34.73 -10.21
C LEU A 657 -2.03 -36.11 -10.88
N PRO A 658 -3.16 -36.86 -10.96
CA PRO A 658 -3.20 -38.15 -11.64
C PRO A 658 -3.16 -37.99 -13.15
N LEU A 659 -2.41 -38.86 -13.83
CA LEU A 659 -2.40 -38.99 -15.29
C LEU A 659 -3.34 -40.12 -15.74
N ASP A 660 -3.74 -40.13 -17.02
CA ASP A 660 -4.65 -41.12 -17.58
C ASP A 660 -4.20 -42.59 -17.46
N ASP A 661 -2.87 -42.82 -17.32
CA ASP A 661 -2.30 -44.14 -17.09
C ASP A 661 -2.30 -44.57 -15.62
N GLY A 662 -2.87 -43.74 -14.73
CA GLY A 662 -2.95 -44.00 -13.29
C GLY A 662 -1.67 -43.66 -12.51
N THR A 663 -0.63 -43.15 -13.17
CA THR A 663 0.55 -42.60 -12.49
C THR A 663 0.31 -41.18 -12.05
N LEU A 664 1.17 -40.66 -11.14
CA LEU A 664 1.14 -39.26 -10.75
C LEU A 664 2.17 -38.46 -11.54
N LEU A 665 1.89 -37.18 -11.72
CA LEU A 665 2.81 -36.27 -12.40
C LEU A 665 4.18 -36.21 -11.68
N GLY A 666 4.21 -36.34 -10.36
CA GLY A 666 5.41 -36.43 -9.54
C GLY A 666 6.23 -37.72 -9.75
N GLU A 667 5.67 -38.75 -10.39
CA GLU A 667 6.43 -39.96 -10.75
C GLU A 667 7.27 -39.74 -12.03
N HIS A 668 6.90 -38.77 -12.86
CA HIS A 668 7.58 -38.40 -14.10
C HIS A 668 8.57 -37.22 -13.95
N TYR A 669 8.35 -36.34 -12.93
CA TYR A 669 9.15 -35.15 -12.70
C TYR A 669 9.43 -34.95 -11.21
N ASN A 670 10.56 -34.33 -10.86
CA ASN A 670 10.87 -33.95 -9.49
C ASN A 670 10.40 -32.51 -9.23
N PHE A 671 9.24 -32.31 -8.64
CA PHE A 671 8.70 -30.99 -8.33
C PHE A 671 9.27 -30.44 -7.03
N VAL A 672 9.54 -29.12 -7.04
CA VAL A 672 9.96 -28.35 -5.87
C VAL A 672 9.14 -27.06 -5.86
N ARG A 673 8.21 -26.93 -4.92
CA ARG A 673 7.38 -25.75 -4.75
C ARG A 673 8.17 -24.66 -4.04
N LEU A 674 8.16 -23.45 -4.57
CA LEU A 674 8.82 -22.27 -4.03
C LEU A 674 7.83 -21.20 -3.64
N SER A 675 8.15 -20.43 -2.59
CA SER A 675 7.39 -19.21 -2.24
C SER A 675 7.64 -18.09 -3.25
N SER A 676 8.83 -18.04 -3.84
CA SER A 676 9.25 -17.08 -4.87
C SER A 676 10.40 -17.68 -5.67
N ALA A 677 10.53 -17.33 -6.95
CA ALA A 677 11.67 -17.71 -7.77
C ALA A 677 13.02 -17.27 -7.19
N ARG A 678 13.03 -16.25 -6.33
CA ARG A 678 14.24 -15.76 -5.64
C ARG A 678 14.82 -16.75 -4.64
N GLU A 679 14.04 -17.72 -4.15
CA GLU A 679 14.55 -18.76 -3.25
C GLU A 679 15.69 -19.57 -3.89
N LEU A 680 15.73 -19.66 -5.24
CA LEU A 680 16.83 -20.28 -5.99
C LEU A 680 18.18 -19.54 -5.84
N LEU A 681 18.15 -18.28 -5.42
CA LEU A 681 19.35 -17.43 -5.27
C LEU A 681 19.92 -17.45 -3.85
N LYS A 682 19.16 -17.98 -2.89
CA LYS A 682 19.56 -17.99 -1.49
C LYS A 682 20.53 -19.13 -1.21
N GLU A 683 21.62 -18.82 -0.53
CA GLU A 683 22.52 -19.84 -0.02
C GLU A 683 21.87 -20.52 1.18
N ARG A 684 21.69 -21.84 1.09
CA ARG A 684 21.20 -22.63 2.22
C ARG A 684 22.34 -22.93 3.19
N LYS A 685 22.11 -22.71 4.46
CA LYS A 685 23.04 -23.17 5.50
C LYS A 685 23.17 -24.68 5.47
N ASN A 686 24.40 -25.18 5.49
CA ASN A 686 24.68 -26.64 5.49
C ASN A 686 24.99 -27.19 6.89
N ASN A 687 25.22 -26.33 7.87
CA ASN A 687 25.69 -26.69 9.21
C ASN A 687 24.66 -26.34 10.29
N TYR A 688 23.49 -26.93 10.25
CA TYR A 688 22.54 -26.84 11.33
C TYR A 688 22.91 -27.74 12.51
N LYS A 689 22.76 -27.27 13.74
CA LYS A 689 22.88 -28.10 14.93
C LYS A 689 21.77 -29.16 14.92
N SER A 690 22.10 -30.43 15.18
CA SER A 690 21.12 -31.53 15.19
C SER A 690 20.21 -31.44 16.42
N SER A 691 19.22 -30.53 16.36
CA SER A 691 18.22 -30.28 17.41
C SER A 691 16.82 -30.28 16.83
N ALA A 692 15.85 -30.70 17.62
CA ALA A 692 14.44 -30.68 17.25
C ALA A 692 13.59 -30.25 18.43
N VAL A 693 12.53 -29.48 18.14
CA VAL A 693 11.49 -29.13 19.10
C VAL A 693 10.16 -29.63 18.55
N LEU A 694 9.43 -30.39 19.36
CA LEU A 694 8.17 -31.02 18.97
C LEU A 694 7.06 -30.57 19.91
N TYR A 695 5.95 -30.09 19.33
CA TYR A 695 4.71 -29.72 20.03
C TYR A 695 3.61 -30.71 19.64
N GLY A 696 2.88 -31.27 20.62
CA GLY A 696 1.70 -32.08 20.37
C GLY A 696 1.10 -32.67 21.65
N GLY A 697 -0.11 -33.23 21.55
CA GLY A 697 -0.87 -33.67 22.71
C GLY A 697 -1.12 -32.50 23.68
N LEU A 698 -1.40 -31.32 23.13
CA LEU A 698 -1.57 -30.07 23.91
C LEU A 698 -2.87 -30.07 24.68
N GLN A 699 -2.84 -29.48 25.88
CA GLN A 699 -4.03 -29.29 26.71
C GLN A 699 -4.59 -27.88 26.43
N TYR A 700 -5.66 -27.81 25.64
CA TYR A 700 -6.25 -26.51 25.26
C TYR A 700 -7.06 -25.88 26.37
N ASP A 701 -7.67 -26.72 27.28
CA ASP A 701 -8.36 -26.24 28.47
C ASP A 701 -7.37 -26.11 29.64
N MET A 702 -7.05 -24.88 30.02
CA MET A 702 -6.25 -24.55 31.18
C MET A 702 -6.93 -23.44 31.99
N THR A 703 -6.71 -23.44 33.31
CA THR A 703 -7.14 -22.32 34.14
C THR A 703 -6.14 -21.17 34.01
N PRO A 704 -6.58 -19.92 34.17
CA PRO A 704 -5.69 -18.77 34.15
C PRO A 704 -4.53 -18.84 35.14
N GLU A 705 -4.72 -19.45 36.31
CA GLU A 705 -3.69 -19.63 37.31
C GLU A 705 -2.62 -20.61 36.84
N LEU A 706 -3.01 -21.71 36.21
CA LEU A 706 -2.10 -22.70 35.67
C LEU A 706 -1.28 -22.14 34.50
N MET A 707 -1.94 -21.33 33.65
CA MET A 707 -1.25 -20.61 32.57
C MET A 707 -0.21 -19.64 33.12
N ALA A 708 -0.57 -18.87 34.18
CA ALA A 708 0.35 -17.95 34.84
C ALA A 708 1.54 -18.65 35.53
N GLU A 709 1.35 -19.85 36.04
CA GLU A 709 2.44 -20.65 36.61
C GLU A 709 3.42 -21.10 35.53
N ASN A 710 2.90 -21.59 34.39
CA ASN A 710 3.72 -22.02 33.27
C ASN A 710 4.47 -20.83 32.62
N ALA A 711 3.84 -19.69 32.47
CA ALA A 711 4.45 -18.50 31.87
C ALA A 711 5.72 -18.04 32.61
N LYS A 712 5.78 -18.22 33.94
CA LYS A 712 6.97 -17.86 34.75
C LYS A 712 8.26 -18.60 34.38
N GLN A 713 8.17 -19.68 33.64
CA GLN A 713 9.32 -20.47 33.19
C GLN A 713 10.08 -19.80 32.03
N TYR A 714 9.48 -18.80 31.37
CA TYR A 714 10.01 -18.20 30.15
C TYR A 714 10.21 -16.69 30.36
N ASP A 715 11.39 -16.20 30.02
CA ASP A 715 11.65 -14.76 29.91
C ASP A 715 11.39 -14.30 28.48
N ILE A 716 10.15 -13.87 28.24
CA ILE A 716 9.69 -13.32 26.96
C ILE A 716 9.35 -11.83 27.05
N SER A 717 9.85 -11.15 28.10
CA SER A 717 9.53 -9.75 28.37
C SER A 717 9.80 -8.80 27.19
N SER A 718 10.88 -9.08 26.43
CA SER A 718 11.21 -8.34 25.21
C SER A 718 10.28 -8.63 24.01
N LEU A 719 9.56 -9.75 24.04
CA LEU A 719 8.65 -10.21 22.97
C LEU A 719 7.18 -9.96 23.32
N LEU A 720 6.84 -9.88 24.61
CA LEU A 720 5.47 -9.56 25.07
C LEU A 720 4.94 -8.26 24.48
N ALA A 721 5.83 -7.37 24.18
CA ALA A 721 5.53 -6.07 23.65
C ALA A 721 5.33 -6.06 22.10
N MET A 722 5.56 -7.19 21.41
CA MET A 722 5.46 -7.30 19.94
C MET A 722 4.14 -7.93 19.48
N ARG A 723 3.14 -8.04 20.34
CA ARG A 723 2.03 -8.95 20.16
C ARG A 723 0.67 -8.28 19.90
N GLY A 724 -0.03 -8.75 18.85
CA GLY A 724 -1.49 -8.63 18.71
C GLY A 724 -2.19 -9.81 19.39
N ASP A 725 -3.17 -9.55 20.25
CA ASP A 725 -3.92 -10.59 20.99
C ASP A 725 -5.31 -10.77 20.40
N ILE A 726 -5.67 -12.00 20.03
CA ILE A 726 -7.04 -12.35 19.64
C ILE A 726 -7.73 -12.91 20.86
N ARG A 727 -8.69 -12.17 21.39
CA ARG A 727 -9.52 -12.60 22.52
C ARG A 727 -10.98 -12.60 22.10
N ARG A 728 -11.65 -13.75 22.25
CA ARG A 728 -13.10 -14.03 22.19
C ARG A 728 -13.53 -14.92 21.03
N GLY A 729 -14.10 -16.07 21.32
CA GLY A 729 -14.71 -17.00 20.35
C GLY A 729 -15.72 -17.93 21.00
N GLY A 730 -16.68 -18.36 20.23
CA GLY A 730 -17.85 -19.10 20.71
C GLY A 730 -17.73 -20.63 20.72
N PHE A 731 -16.61 -21.24 20.27
CA PHE A 731 -16.42 -22.69 20.29
C PHE A 731 -15.10 -23.06 20.99
N ILE A 732 -14.98 -24.34 21.35
CA ILE A 732 -13.87 -24.90 22.11
C ILE A 732 -13.12 -25.86 21.22
N PHE A 733 -11.78 -25.84 21.25
CA PHE A 733 -10.92 -26.80 20.57
C PHE A 733 -10.82 -28.08 21.40
N ASP A 734 -11.15 -29.22 20.79
CA ASP A 734 -11.01 -30.52 21.39
C ASP A 734 -9.55 -30.99 21.39
N GLU A 735 -9.20 -31.90 22.29
CA GLU A 735 -7.89 -32.55 22.29
C GLU A 735 -7.68 -33.38 21.01
N LEU A 736 -6.44 -33.42 20.53
CA LEU A 736 -5.98 -34.21 19.37
C LEU A 736 -5.19 -35.44 19.85
N PRO A 737 -5.83 -36.60 20.09
CA PRO A 737 -5.13 -37.76 20.61
C PRO A 737 -4.02 -38.30 19.69
N GLY A 738 -4.19 -38.18 18.36
CA GLY A 738 -3.18 -38.58 17.38
C GLY A 738 -1.90 -37.73 17.47
N SER A 739 -2.01 -36.44 17.75
CA SER A 739 -0.87 -35.54 17.83
C SER A 739 0.12 -35.93 18.95
N LYS A 740 -0.39 -36.51 20.06
CA LYS A 740 0.48 -37.05 21.11
C LYS A 740 1.27 -38.25 20.62
N ILE A 741 0.59 -39.19 19.99
CA ILE A 741 1.22 -40.43 19.45
C ILE A 741 2.25 -40.03 18.39
N GLU A 742 1.94 -39.09 17.57
CA GLU A 742 2.79 -38.56 16.52
C GLU A 742 4.12 -38.07 17.05
N ILE A 743 4.13 -37.12 18.00
CA ILE A 743 5.38 -36.54 18.52
C ILE A 743 6.19 -37.50 19.35
N GLU A 744 5.55 -38.43 20.10
CA GLU A 744 6.25 -39.46 20.84
C GLU A 744 7.02 -40.42 19.88
N LYS A 745 6.40 -40.81 18.76
CA LYS A 745 7.05 -41.64 17.73
C LYS A 745 8.13 -40.88 16.97
N ILE A 746 7.91 -39.63 16.61
CA ILE A 746 8.91 -38.78 15.94
C ILE A 746 10.12 -38.61 16.87
N MET A 747 9.90 -38.40 18.16
CA MET A 747 11.00 -38.34 19.16
C MET A 747 11.83 -39.64 19.17
N GLU A 748 11.16 -40.81 19.20
CA GLU A 748 11.85 -42.09 19.12
C GLU A 748 12.72 -42.24 17.86
N ILE A 749 12.20 -41.77 16.70
CA ILE A 749 12.88 -41.78 15.40
C ILE A 749 14.09 -40.84 15.43
N LEU A 750 13.93 -39.60 15.88
CA LEU A 750 14.98 -38.59 15.90
C LEU A 750 16.11 -38.95 16.90
N ASN A 751 15.77 -39.55 18.05
CA ASN A 751 16.75 -40.01 19.04
C ASN A 751 17.70 -41.10 18.49
N LYS A 752 17.19 -41.96 17.60
CA LYS A 752 18.03 -42.94 16.88
C LYS A 752 19.10 -42.26 16.02
N SER A 753 18.85 -41.05 15.54
CA SER A 753 19.79 -40.25 14.76
C SER A 753 20.59 -39.23 15.58
N LYS A 754 20.59 -39.36 16.92
CA LYS A 754 21.32 -38.49 17.86
C LYS A 754 20.92 -37.01 17.78
N PHE A 755 19.66 -36.73 17.50
CA PHE A 755 19.10 -35.38 17.66
C PHE A 755 18.89 -35.08 19.15
N ASP A 756 19.16 -33.84 19.52
CA ASP A 756 18.76 -33.27 20.80
C ASP A 756 17.28 -32.81 20.68
N VAL A 757 16.38 -33.59 21.30
CA VAL A 757 14.93 -33.40 21.13
C VAL A 757 14.31 -32.82 22.38
N THR A 758 13.70 -31.63 22.24
CA THR A 758 12.84 -31.04 23.27
C THR A 758 11.38 -31.31 22.93
N LEU A 759 10.62 -31.79 23.91
CA LEU A 759 9.21 -32.17 23.77
C LEU A 759 8.32 -31.24 24.61
N TYR A 760 7.35 -30.59 23.95
CA TYR A 760 6.31 -29.79 24.59
C TYR A 760 4.96 -30.47 24.48
N MET A 761 4.44 -30.98 25.60
CA MET A 761 3.18 -31.74 25.69
C MET A 761 2.29 -31.22 26.83
N GLY A 762 1.00 -31.55 26.76
CA GLY A 762 -0.01 -31.20 27.78
C GLY A 762 -0.01 -29.70 28.04
N MET A 763 0.19 -29.30 29.27
CA MET A 763 0.18 -27.89 29.71
C MET A 763 1.46 -27.10 29.37
N TYR A 764 2.52 -27.75 28.88
CA TYR A 764 3.83 -27.12 28.68
C TYR A 764 4.03 -26.54 27.28
N GLY A 765 3.18 -26.91 26.33
CA GLY A 765 3.25 -26.39 24.94
C GLY A 765 2.56 -25.04 24.81
N THR A 766 2.94 -24.09 25.65
CA THR A 766 2.33 -22.75 25.70
C THR A 766 2.87 -21.84 24.63
N GLU A 767 2.20 -20.74 24.39
CA GLU A 767 2.67 -19.71 23.47
C GLU A 767 3.99 -19.11 23.94
N GLU A 768 4.20 -18.91 25.25
CA GLU A 768 5.46 -18.45 25.82
C GLU A 768 6.63 -19.41 25.48
N SER A 769 6.37 -20.72 25.52
CA SER A 769 7.37 -21.71 25.13
C SER A 769 7.80 -21.58 23.70
N PHE A 770 6.86 -21.25 22.80
CA PHE A 770 7.12 -21.03 21.37
C PHE A 770 7.88 -19.72 21.14
N LEU A 771 7.46 -18.62 21.74
CA LEU A 771 8.15 -17.34 21.63
C LEU A 771 9.59 -17.40 22.17
N ASN A 772 9.86 -18.22 23.17
CA ASN A 772 11.23 -18.45 23.68
C ASN A 772 12.18 -19.10 22.66
N LEU A 773 11.68 -19.58 21.52
CA LEU A 773 12.51 -20.07 20.40
C LEU A 773 13.18 -18.93 19.60
N HIS A 774 12.79 -17.68 19.82
CA HIS A 774 13.41 -16.53 19.17
C HIS A 774 14.93 -16.53 19.34
N LYS A 775 15.69 -16.52 18.24
CA LYS A 775 17.18 -16.63 18.19
C LYS A 775 17.79 -17.91 18.78
N LYS A 776 16.94 -18.89 19.13
CA LYS A 776 17.33 -20.18 19.72
C LYS A 776 16.62 -21.32 19.01
N SER A 777 16.17 -21.11 17.77
CA SER A 777 15.33 -22.06 17.06
C SER A 777 16.09 -23.36 16.72
N PRO A 778 15.39 -24.52 16.76
CA PRO A 778 16.00 -25.83 16.46
C PRO A 778 16.15 -26.01 14.94
N LYS A 779 16.94 -27.02 14.52
CA LYS A 779 16.96 -27.40 13.10
C LYS A 779 15.60 -27.88 12.59
N ILE A 780 14.87 -28.63 13.43
CA ILE A 780 13.51 -29.11 13.11
C ILE A 780 12.54 -28.58 14.13
N LEU A 781 11.49 -27.95 13.66
CA LEU A 781 10.35 -27.50 14.45
C LEU A 781 9.09 -28.21 13.95
N HIS A 782 8.48 -29.03 14.82
CA HIS A 782 7.28 -29.80 14.48
C HIS A 782 6.13 -29.39 15.38
N LEU A 783 4.99 -29.02 14.78
CA LEU A 783 3.82 -28.45 15.45
C LEU A 783 2.57 -29.28 15.10
N ALA A 784 2.20 -30.20 15.99
CA ALA A 784 1.00 -31.02 15.86
C ALA A 784 -0.12 -30.45 16.75
N THR A 785 -0.91 -29.53 16.20
CA THR A 785 -1.94 -28.79 16.93
C THR A 785 -3.06 -28.33 16.00
N HIS A 786 -4.07 -27.61 16.54
CA HIS A 786 -5.08 -26.97 15.72
C HIS A 786 -4.51 -25.74 15.00
N GLY A 787 -4.84 -25.61 13.69
CA GLY A 787 -4.66 -24.41 12.91
C GLY A 787 -5.98 -23.73 12.65
N PHE A 788 -5.98 -22.44 12.42
CA PHE A 788 -7.13 -21.66 11.96
C PHE A 788 -6.73 -20.69 10.86
N TYR A 789 -7.68 -20.46 9.97
CA TYR A 789 -7.65 -19.41 8.95
C TYR A 789 -9.08 -18.95 8.69
N TYR A 790 -9.30 -17.65 8.68
CA TYR A 790 -10.55 -17.00 8.33
C TYR A 790 -10.32 -15.96 7.24
N THR A 791 -11.21 -15.90 6.27
CA THR A 791 -11.28 -14.76 5.37
C THR A 791 -11.89 -13.56 6.11
N PRO A 792 -11.63 -12.30 5.68
CA PRO A 792 -12.26 -11.12 6.29
C PRO A 792 -13.79 -11.21 6.35
N ASN A 793 -14.43 -11.74 5.30
CA ASN A 793 -15.89 -11.92 5.27
C ASN A 793 -16.38 -12.95 6.31
N GLU A 794 -15.66 -14.04 6.50
CA GLU A 794 -15.96 -15.03 7.54
C GLU A 794 -15.72 -14.45 8.94
N ALA A 795 -14.66 -13.64 9.08
CA ALA A 795 -14.33 -12.94 10.31
C ALA A 795 -15.44 -11.95 10.73
N ASP A 796 -16.01 -11.21 9.79
CA ASP A 796 -17.14 -10.29 10.04
C ASP A 796 -18.39 -11.00 10.55
N GLY A 797 -18.59 -12.27 10.20
CA GLY A 797 -19.64 -13.14 10.72
C GLY A 797 -19.42 -13.64 12.15
N ILE A 798 -18.23 -13.44 12.69
CA ILE A 798 -17.82 -13.92 14.01
C ILE A 798 -17.58 -12.71 14.91
N ASP A 799 -18.42 -12.50 15.93
CA ASP A 799 -18.44 -11.26 16.74
C ASP A 799 -17.07 -10.81 17.27
N TYR A 800 -16.18 -11.73 17.61
CA TYR A 800 -14.86 -11.41 18.14
C TYR A 800 -13.77 -11.17 17.08
N LEU A 801 -14.01 -11.53 15.83
CA LEU A 801 -13.14 -11.27 14.69
C LEU A 801 -13.65 -10.11 13.82
N ARG A 802 -14.84 -9.59 14.13
CA ARG A 802 -15.45 -8.50 13.38
C ARG A 802 -14.52 -7.28 13.31
N GLY A 803 -14.29 -6.81 12.09
CA GLY A 803 -13.41 -5.68 11.82
C GLY A 803 -11.92 -6.03 11.62
N TYR A 804 -11.52 -7.30 11.80
CA TYR A 804 -10.16 -7.71 11.41
C TYR A 804 -10.09 -7.96 9.91
N THR A 805 -9.18 -7.27 9.24
CA THR A 805 -8.93 -7.42 7.81
C THR A 805 -7.53 -7.97 7.50
N ASP A 806 -6.64 -8.00 8.49
CA ASP A 806 -5.26 -8.46 8.34
C ASP A 806 -5.19 -10.00 8.38
N ALA A 807 -4.91 -10.63 7.24
CA ALA A 807 -4.78 -12.09 7.10
C ALA A 807 -3.72 -12.71 8.04
N MET A 808 -2.72 -11.93 8.48
CA MET A 808 -1.71 -12.39 9.44
C MET A 808 -2.28 -12.52 10.86
N LEU A 809 -3.32 -11.78 11.20
CA LEU A 809 -4.07 -11.94 12.45
C LEU A 809 -5.17 -13.00 12.33
N LEU A 810 -5.74 -13.17 11.14
CA LEU A 810 -6.81 -14.13 10.86
C LEU A 810 -6.32 -15.57 10.63
N SER A 811 -5.03 -15.83 10.79
CA SER A 811 -4.42 -17.16 10.68
C SER A 811 -3.46 -17.43 11.82
N GLY A 812 -3.39 -18.68 12.25
CA GLY A 812 -2.52 -19.04 13.38
C GLY A 812 -2.66 -20.49 13.85
N LEU A 813 -2.06 -20.74 15.01
CA LEU A 813 -2.03 -22.02 15.69
C LEU A 813 -2.57 -21.89 17.12
N ILE A 814 -3.20 -22.95 17.61
CA ILE A 814 -3.70 -22.99 19.00
C ILE A 814 -2.71 -23.73 19.87
N MET A 815 -2.22 -23.06 20.89
CA MET A 815 -1.27 -23.60 21.86
C MET A 815 -1.98 -23.99 23.16
N SER A 816 -1.26 -24.57 24.13
CA SER A 816 -1.84 -24.96 25.43
C SER A 816 -2.48 -23.77 26.13
N GLY A 817 -3.68 -23.96 26.65
CA GLY A 817 -4.49 -22.90 27.25
C GLY A 817 -5.32 -22.06 26.28
N GLY A 818 -5.24 -22.34 24.95
CA GLY A 818 -5.86 -21.54 23.89
C GLY A 818 -7.37 -21.34 24.05
N ASN A 819 -8.09 -22.31 24.61
CA ASN A 819 -9.53 -22.19 24.87
C ASN A 819 -9.88 -21.09 25.86
N ALA A 820 -8.99 -20.73 26.77
CA ALA A 820 -9.24 -19.67 27.75
C ALA A 820 -9.36 -18.29 27.06
N ALA A 821 -8.38 -17.93 26.22
CA ALA A 821 -8.42 -16.70 25.46
C ALA A 821 -9.51 -16.73 24.38
N TRP A 822 -9.65 -17.86 23.67
CA TRP A 822 -10.65 -18.03 22.61
C TRP A 822 -12.09 -17.89 23.10
N SER A 823 -12.38 -18.36 24.33
CA SER A 823 -13.67 -18.16 25.00
C SER A 823 -13.84 -16.81 25.72
N GLY A 824 -12.85 -15.90 25.61
CA GLY A 824 -12.92 -14.55 26.20
C GLY A 824 -12.70 -14.48 27.70
N LYS A 825 -12.08 -15.48 28.32
CA LYS A 825 -11.73 -15.43 29.74
C LYS A 825 -10.63 -14.38 30.01
N GLU A 826 -10.78 -13.61 31.05
CA GLU A 826 -9.72 -12.69 31.48
C GLU A 826 -8.48 -13.48 31.97
N LEU A 827 -7.31 -13.09 31.47
CA LEU A 827 -6.04 -13.68 31.84
C LEU A 827 -5.26 -12.72 32.77
N PRO A 828 -4.45 -13.24 33.69
CA PRO A 828 -3.56 -12.41 34.50
C PRO A 828 -2.59 -11.60 33.63
N LYS A 829 -2.23 -10.41 34.09
CA LYS A 829 -1.30 -9.53 33.36
C LYS A 829 0.02 -10.24 33.04
N GLY A 830 0.42 -10.24 31.79
CA GLY A 830 1.67 -10.85 31.29
C GLY A 830 1.57 -12.35 30.99
N VAL A 831 0.37 -12.94 31.03
CA VAL A 831 0.09 -14.31 30.60
C VAL A 831 -0.49 -14.31 29.20
N LEU A 832 0.04 -15.15 28.33
CA LEU A 832 -0.37 -15.24 26.94
C LEU A 832 -1.59 -16.14 26.77
N GLY A 833 -2.36 -15.87 25.70
CA GLY A 833 -3.67 -16.50 25.48
C GLY A 833 -3.64 -17.90 24.87
N GLY A 834 -2.47 -18.39 24.49
CA GLY A 834 -2.35 -19.67 23.79
C GLY A 834 -2.87 -19.63 22.34
N VAL A 835 -3.02 -18.44 21.77
CA VAL A 835 -3.40 -18.25 20.37
C VAL A 835 -2.21 -17.60 19.62
N LEU A 836 -1.44 -18.41 18.93
CA LEU A 836 -0.24 -18.00 18.22
C LEU A 836 -0.59 -17.59 16.79
N THR A 837 -0.74 -16.29 16.52
CA THR A 837 -1.06 -15.78 15.18
C THR A 837 0.12 -15.82 14.23
N ALA A 838 -0.12 -15.77 12.93
CA ALA A 838 0.92 -15.64 11.93
C ALA A 838 1.74 -14.34 12.14
N ASP A 839 1.10 -13.25 12.58
CA ASP A 839 1.79 -12.00 12.91
C ASP A 839 2.80 -12.17 14.07
N ASN A 840 2.46 -12.92 15.11
CA ASN A 840 3.38 -13.23 16.21
C ASN A 840 4.61 -14.04 15.72
N ILE A 841 4.37 -15.02 14.84
CA ILE A 841 5.44 -15.85 14.27
C ILE A 841 6.37 -15.01 13.39
N ALA A 842 5.80 -14.12 12.58
CA ALA A 842 6.54 -13.26 11.65
C ALA A 842 7.53 -12.31 12.33
N CYS A 843 7.35 -12.03 13.62
CA CYS A 843 8.25 -11.21 14.45
C CYS A 843 9.43 -11.98 15.04
N LEU A 844 9.50 -13.31 14.87
CA LEU A 844 10.55 -14.13 15.45
C LEU A 844 11.76 -14.29 14.51
N ASP A 845 12.93 -14.53 15.07
CA ASP A 845 14.08 -15.03 14.36
C ASP A 845 14.16 -16.57 14.55
N LEU A 846 13.73 -17.29 13.50
CA LEU A 846 13.81 -18.76 13.42
C LEU A 846 14.78 -19.20 12.32
N SER A 847 15.78 -18.38 11.99
CA SER A 847 16.72 -18.62 10.88
C SER A 847 17.63 -19.85 11.06
N GLU A 848 17.71 -20.42 12.26
CA GLU A 848 18.40 -21.70 12.51
C GLU A 848 17.47 -22.91 12.26
N THR A 849 16.23 -22.70 11.81
CA THR A 849 15.29 -23.78 11.49
C THR A 849 15.37 -24.13 10.00
N ASP A 850 15.91 -25.33 9.72
CA ASP A 850 15.98 -25.90 8.38
C ASP A 850 14.60 -26.37 7.89
N MET A 851 13.78 -26.90 8.80
CA MET A 851 12.46 -27.44 8.47
C MET A 851 11.43 -27.18 9.56
N VAL A 852 10.29 -26.61 9.16
CA VAL A 852 9.07 -26.57 9.97
C VAL A 852 8.06 -27.55 9.40
N VAL A 853 7.47 -28.36 10.26
CA VAL A 853 6.36 -29.25 9.93
C VAL A 853 5.11 -28.79 10.68
N LEU A 854 4.10 -28.38 9.93
CA LEU A 854 2.79 -27.95 10.43
C LEU A 854 1.80 -29.10 10.27
N SER A 855 1.77 -30.01 11.27
CA SER A 855 0.76 -31.06 11.38
C SER A 855 -0.52 -30.45 11.96
N ALA A 856 -1.08 -29.50 11.22
CA ALA A 856 -2.25 -28.70 11.60
C ALA A 856 -3.17 -28.50 10.39
N CYS A 857 -4.48 -28.57 10.62
CA CYS A 857 -5.45 -28.39 9.56
C CYS A 857 -5.36 -27.03 8.90
N GLN A 858 -5.49 -26.97 7.55
CA GLN A 858 -5.50 -25.73 6.78
C GLN A 858 -4.26 -24.83 6.99
N SER A 859 -3.16 -25.38 7.46
CA SER A 859 -1.91 -24.62 7.70
C SER A 859 -1.29 -24.04 6.44
N GLY A 860 -1.63 -24.57 5.26
CA GLY A 860 -1.21 -24.07 3.95
C GLY A 860 -2.17 -23.05 3.32
N GLN A 861 -3.23 -22.63 4.02
CA GLN A 861 -4.19 -21.62 3.54
C GLN A 861 -3.80 -20.21 3.99
N GLY A 862 -4.30 -19.21 3.28
CA GLY A 862 -4.08 -17.79 3.56
C GLY A 862 -4.73 -16.92 2.50
N ASP A 863 -4.71 -15.62 2.72
CA ASP A 863 -5.17 -14.64 1.74
C ASP A 863 -4.21 -14.55 0.56
N VAL A 864 -4.74 -14.62 -0.65
CA VAL A 864 -3.94 -14.57 -1.87
C VAL A 864 -3.92 -13.14 -2.41
N THR A 865 -2.74 -12.54 -2.43
CA THR A 865 -2.51 -11.18 -2.94
C THR A 865 -1.51 -11.20 -4.10
N SER A 866 -1.24 -10.04 -4.69
CA SER A 866 -0.17 -9.88 -5.68
C SER A 866 1.24 -10.20 -5.13
N GLU A 867 1.40 -10.19 -3.80
CA GLU A 867 2.63 -10.51 -3.07
C GLU A 867 2.79 -12.02 -2.77
N GLY A 868 1.77 -12.82 -3.02
CA GLY A 868 1.72 -14.25 -2.70
C GLY A 868 0.67 -14.58 -1.64
N LEU A 869 0.87 -15.69 -0.94
CA LEU A 869 -0.05 -16.20 0.09
C LEU A 869 0.28 -15.59 1.46
N TYR A 870 -0.67 -14.86 2.05
CA TYR A 870 -0.60 -14.31 3.41
C TYR A 870 -1.18 -15.30 4.42
N GLY A 871 -0.46 -15.53 5.51
CA GLY A 871 -0.82 -16.47 6.57
C GLY A 871 0.42 -17.12 7.18
N LEU A 872 0.26 -18.33 7.72
CA LEU A 872 1.36 -19.08 8.37
C LEU A 872 2.57 -19.29 7.45
N GLN A 873 2.35 -19.53 6.15
CA GLN A 873 3.42 -19.69 5.16
C GLN A 873 4.33 -18.47 5.13
N ARG A 874 3.74 -17.27 4.96
CA ARG A 874 4.49 -16.00 4.92
C ARG A 874 5.18 -15.74 6.27
N ALA A 875 4.51 -16.03 7.37
CA ALA A 875 5.03 -15.81 8.71
C ALA A 875 6.32 -16.57 8.97
N PHE A 876 6.33 -17.89 8.73
CA PHE A 876 7.53 -18.71 8.91
C PHE A 876 8.65 -18.36 7.91
N LYS A 877 8.29 -18.01 6.66
CA LYS A 877 9.28 -17.53 5.69
C LYS A 877 9.90 -16.20 6.10
N LYS A 878 9.12 -15.28 6.65
CA LYS A 878 9.61 -14.01 7.21
C LYS A 878 10.51 -14.26 8.42
N ALA A 879 10.15 -15.22 9.27
CA ALA A 879 10.95 -15.63 10.42
C ALA A 879 12.27 -16.34 10.02
N GLY A 880 12.52 -16.60 8.74
CA GLY A 880 13.77 -17.16 8.22
C GLY A 880 13.82 -18.68 8.09
N VAL A 881 12.69 -19.37 8.18
CA VAL A 881 12.62 -20.84 8.03
C VAL A 881 12.95 -21.29 6.60
N GLY A 882 13.73 -22.36 6.49
CA GLY A 882 14.14 -22.96 5.21
C GLY A 882 12.99 -23.64 4.47
N THR A 883 12.63 -24.85 4.87
CA THR A 883 11.58 -25.68 4.26
C THR A 883 10.36 -25.76 5.17
N MET A 884 9.17 -25.79 4.60
CA MET A 884 7.92 -25.99 5.32
C MET A 884 7.17 -27.20 4.78
N VAL A 885 6.59 -28.01 5.68
CA VAL A 885 5.61 -29.05 5.36
C VAL A 885 4.28 -28.65 5.97
N MET A 886 3.20 -28.64 5.17
CA MET A 886 1.87 -28.15 5.58
C MET A 886 0.76 -28.87 4.82
N ALA A 887 -0.48 -28.68 5.27
CA ALA A 887 -1.67 -29.24 4.63
C ALA A 887 -2.56 -28.15 4.01
N LEU A 888 -3.05 -28.38 2.78
CA LEU A 888 -3.93 -27.48 2.03
C LEU A 888 -5.38 -27.53 2.49
N TRP A 889 -5.84 -28.66 3.05
CA TRP A 889 -7.18 -28.83 3.61
C TRP A 889 -7.17 -29.72 4.86
N ARG A 890 -8.32 -29.86 5.49
CA ARG A 890 -8.48 -30.70 6.69
C ARG A 890 -8.38 -32.17 6.35
N ILE A 891 -7.52 -32.90 7.07
CA ILE A 891 -7.35 -34.34 7.00
C ILE A 891 -7.66 -34.92 8.38
N SER A 892 -8.00 -36.21 8.46
CA SER A 892 -8.20 -36.87 9.75
C SER A 892 -6.89 -36.94 10.55
N ASP A 893 -6.98 -36.71 11.85
CA ASP A 893 -5.85 -36.77 12.80
C ASP A 893 -5.05 -38.11 12.67
N LYS A 894 -5.76 -39.22 12.47
CA LYS A 894 -5.15 -40.54 12.26
C LYS A 894 -4.24 -40.60 11.03
N VAL A 895 -4.74 -40.16 9.86
CA VAL A 895 -3.97 -40.25 8.60
C VAL A 895 -2.82 -39.26 8.62
N THR A 896 -3.01 -38.06 9.20
CA THR A 896 -1.94 -37.08 9.39
C THR A 896 -0.81 -37.67 10.26
N THR A 897 -1.15 -38.31 11.39
CA THR A 897 -0.20 -39.00 12.26
C THR A 897 0.58 -40.09 11.50
N GLU A 898 -0.11 -40.94 10.72
CA GLU A 898 0.54 -42.00 9.93
C GLU A 898 1.47 -41.45 8.86
N PHE A 899 1.06 -40.36 8.17
CA PHE A 899 1.89 -39.67 7.19
C PHE A 899 3.15 -39.10 7.82
N MET A 900 3.03 -38.37 8.93
CA MET A 900 4.15 -37.71 9.57
C MET A 900 5.16 -38.72 10.12
N ILE A 901 4.69 -39.80 10.74
CA ILE A 901 5.58 -40.89 11.18
C ILE A 901 6.34 -41.50 9.99
N ALA A 902 5.63 -41.84 8.91
CA ALA A 902 6.24 -42.37 7.68
C ALA A 902 7.28 -41.42 7.08
N PHE A 903 6.94 -40.11 7.04
CA PHE A 903 7.87 -39.09 6.54
C PHE A 903 9.17 -39.03 7.33
N TYR A 904 9.15 -39.02 8.67
CA TYR A 904 10.34 -38.99 9.49
C TYR A 904 11.14 -40.29 9.41
N GLU A 905 10.50 -41.48 9.32
CA GLU A 905 11.17 -42.76 9.06
C GLU A 905 11.95 -42.69 7.74
N LEU A 906 11.29 -42.27 6.67
CA LEU A 906 11.87 -42.18 5.32
C LEU A 906 12.93 -41.09 5.21
N LEU A 907 12.82 -40.02 6.00
CA LEU A 907 13.82 -38.96 6.06
C LEU A 907 15.16 -39.48 6.56
N LEU A 908 15.17 -40.39 7.55
CA LEU A 908 16.39 -41.09 8.00
C LEU A 908 16.91 -42.04 6.95
N GLU A 909 16.06 -42.84 6.36
CA GLU A 909 16.44 -43.83 5.34
C GLU A 909 17.02 -43.17 4.08
N ASN A 910 16.57 -41.97 3.70
CA ASN A 910 17.01 -41.25 2.52
C ASN A 910 18.15 -40.24 2.83
N ASN A 911 18.90 -40.38 3.91
CA ASN A 911 20.00 -39.47 4.28
C ASN A 911 19.62 -38.01 4.34
N TRP A 912 18.44 -37.70 4.89
CA TRP A 912 17.90 -36.35 5.03
C TRP A 912 17.55 -35.65 3.71
N ASP A 913 17.34 -36.36 2.61
CA ASP A 913 16.73 -35.86 1.41
C ASP A 913 15.22 -35.67 1.67
N LYS A 914 14.86 -34.43 2.01
CA LYS A 914 13.50 -34.06 2.43
C LYS A 914 12.48 -34.34 1.36
N HIS A 915 12.76 -33.96 0.11
CA HIS A 915 11.81 -34.13 -1.02
C HIS A 915 11.57 -35.60 -1.32
N LYS A 916 12.65 -36.39 -1.41
CA LYS A 916 12.53 -37.81 -1.67
C LYS A 916 11.80 -38.57 -0.55
N ALA A 917 12.05 -38.20 0.71
CA ALA A 917 11.35 -38.78 1.85
C ALA A 917 9.88 -38.43 1.84
N PHE A 918 9.56 -37.17 1.49
CA PHE A 918 8.20 -36.67 1.42
C PHE A 918 7.36 -37.36 0.35
N GLU A 919 7.87 -37.46 -0.88
CA GLU A 919 7.19 -38.16 -1.97
C GLU A 919 6.98 -39.65 -1.68
N LYS A 920 7.98 -40.32 -1.09
CA LYS A 920 7.78 -41.71 -0.67
C LYS A 920 6.76 -41.89 0.45
N ALA A 921 6.67 -40.90 1.38
CA ALA A 921 5.63 -40.93 2.40
C ALA A 921 4.23 -40.75 1.79
N LYS A 922 4.07 -39.85 0.81
CA LYS A 922 2.82 -39.71 0.04
C LYS A 922 2.44 -41.01 -0.67
N SER A 923 3.39 -41.65 -1.35
CA SER A 923 3.15 -42.92 -2.02
C SER A 923 2.72 -44.01 -1.04
N LYS A 924 3.35 -44.11 0.13
CA LYS A 924 2.98 -45.08 1.19
C LYS A 924 1.57 -44.87 1.73
N ILE A 925 1.16 -43.60 1.91
CA ILE A 925 -0.20 -43.28 2.35
C ILE A 925 -1.22 -43.53 1.23
N ARG A 926 -0.89 -43.24 -0.04
CA ARG A 926 -1.74 -43.55 -1.20
C ARG A 926 -2.03 -45.04 -1.32
N GLU A 927 -1.08 -45.91 -1.04
CA GLU A 927 -1.29 -47.37 -1.04
C GLU A 927 -2.31 -47.83 0.02
N GLN A 928 -2.34 -47.14 1.18
CA GLN A 928 -3.27 -47.47 2.27
C GLN A 928 -4.63 -46.79 2.13
N TYR A 929 -4.64 -45.56 1.62
CA TYR A 929 -5.78 -44.69 1.45
C TYR A 929 -5.79 -44.17 0.00
N PRO A 930 -6.37 -44.92 -0.96
CA PRO A 930 -6.35 -44.57 -2.39
C PRO A 930 -6.98 -43.23 -2.71
N ASP A 931 -7.99 -42.78 -1.95
CA ASP A 931 -8.66 -41.49 -2.13
C ASP A 931 -7.69 -40.33 -1.97
N PRO A 932 -7.54 -39.44 -2.99
CA PRO A 932 -6.66 -38.30 -2.98
C PRO A 932 -6.87 -37.33 -1.81
N TYR A 933 -8.07 -37.28 -1.24
CA TYR A 933 -8.39 -36.50 -0.06
C TYR A 933 -7.39 -36.69 1.08
N TYR A 934 -6.85 -37.91 1.25
CA TYR A 934 -5.99 -38.28 2.38
C TYR A 934 -4.50 -37.97 2.18
N TRP A 935 -4.00 -37.93 0.95
CA TRP A 935 -2.55 -37.81 0.69
C TRP A 935 -2.18 -36.61 -0.18
N ALA A 936 -3.07 -36.11 -1.05
CA ALA A 936 -2.75 -34.99 -1.92
C ALA A 936 -2.74 -33.63 -1.18
N ALA A 937 -3.29 -33.55 0.02
CA ALA A 937 -3.30 -32.34 0.84
C ALA A 937 -1.93 -31.86 1.27
N PHE A 938 -0.98 -32.78 1.47
CA PHE A 938 0.34 -32.40 1.98
C PHE A 938 1.20 -31.80 0.89
N VAL A 939 1.81 -30.66 1.21
CA VAL A 939 2.74 -29.92 0.35
C VAL A 939 4.01 -29.57 1.10
N MET A 940 5.12 -29.57 0.36
CA MET A 940 6.41 -29.10 0.85
C MET A 940 6.79 -27.83 0.11
N LEU A 941 7.16 -26.78 0.84
CA LEU A 941 7.53 -25.46 0.34
C LEU A 941 8.96 -25.12 0.73
N ASP A 942 9.77 -24.80 -0.26
CA ASP A 942 11.13 -24.32 -0.09
C ASP A 942 11.25 -22.80 -0.18
#